data_04f9f3b13b58a2d3793416be0a4df801
#
_entry.id   04f9f3b13b58a2d3793416be0a4df801
#
_cell.length_a   1.000
_cell.length_b   1.000
_cell.length_c   1.000
_cell.angle_alpha   90.00
_cell.angle_beta   90.00
_cell.angle_gamma   90.00
#
_symmetry.space_group_name_H-M   'P 1'
#
loop_
_entity.id
_entity.type
_entity.pdbx_description
1 polymer ?
#
loop_
_entity_poly.entity_id
_entity_poly.type
_entity_poly.pdbx_seq_one_letter_code
_entity_poly.pdbx_strand_id
1 'polypeptide(L)'
;MTNIKQAFTPYSISQDKALVFSIPLYQRLFEWGEEQITQLLDDLYAAYERNSSAAYYIGMLTAKETGRSKELVDGQQRFTAMVLLGIHFGWKDFLTVSNSFDSNELRLQFIARDEDKQYLSDKINGHVLSYKNDKMEKGLEYIANHIRKVLKLEKDKEKAFGEYIYHHLTFFLSKLPDKYSSQELNTYFERMNTSGKSLENYEILKVDIIRRLNDNKEKYTSLWNAVSITEKKILRKHNNESFDTLRNRYLKAIYEIIYNGVIDNAYEQPRVKFDADEEDAETDDVEEIAKANSELSDETPKTIGEIPVNQENPFKIIKRRTDEHSLLTFPEFLLQVLYICLDKDIEEKIVDGQVIEGLNTTDFFDVRKLCNTFKWAFDKRNLNADLFMQKLGLYRLLTDFFIIRMNDEDEEPYPFTLYKANENDKMKVRMFLAMLYSASSAMTYYMWMPDLLCYLEKYVKKENNLDLDAEAYLSKLKDIDNKWHPREEVIADKLTYQNIDRYWFWRIDYYLWEHRRLFFKRELLNIVEKYVFRRNRSIEHIAPQHPDEEYGDKTRFYWDDESHPEYAQKRDCLGNTVMISSGQNSALTNSCFEVKRAVMDRYASGIGNGSVESLKMLYVYSKYNRWSIDNIEDHERFSMDLLCLTYDEEEKEWNDFAK
;
A
#
# COMPACT_ATOMS: atom_id res chain seq x y z
N MET A 1 1.54 -45.69 5.43
CA MET A 1 0.47 -45.70 4.39
C MET A 1 -0.54 -44.65 4.78
N THR A 2 -0.47 -43.49 4.17
CA THR A 2 -1.40 -42.38 4.36
C THR A 2 -2.74 -42.73 3.76
N ASN A 3 -3.75 -42.89 4.63
CA ASN A 3 -5.13 -43.12 4.19
C ASN A 3 -5.65 -41.89 3.42
N ILE A 4 -5.46 -41.90 2.12
CA ILE A 4 -6.22 -41.06 1.22
C ILE A 4 -7.64 -41.66 1.21
N LYS A 5 -8.49 -41.14 2.06
CA LYS A 5 -9.90 -41.54 2.07
C LYS A 5 -10.76 -40.35 2.35
N GLN A 6 -11.43 -39.92 1.37
CA GLN A 6 -12.84 -39.53 1.26
C GLN A 6 -12.98 -38.33 0.38
N ALA A 7 -13.65 -38.52 -0.75
CA ALA A 7 -14.26 -37.47 -1.51
C ALA A 7 -15.49 -36.97 -0.72
N PHE A 8 -15.57 -35.68 -0.49
CA PHE A 8 -16.68 -35.04 0.24
C PHE A 8 -17.47 -34.16 -0.71
N THR A 9 -18.78 -34.19 -0.59
CA THR A 9 -19.70 -33.25 -1.23
C THR A 9 -20.48 -32.50 -0.15
N PRO A 10 -21.12 -31.35 -0.44
CA PRO A 10 -22.03 -30.69 0.52
C PRO A 10 -23.06 -31.68 1.09
N TYR A 11 -23.63 -32.53 0.25
CA TYR A 11 -24.53 -33.59 0.69
C TYR A 11 -23.89 -34.57 1.64
N SER A 12 -22.71 -35.11 1.34
CA SER A 12 -22.03 -36.06 2.23
C SER A 12 -21.67 -35.48 3.59
N ILE A 13 -21.29 -34.18 3.59
CA ILE A 13 -21.00 -33.40 4.79
C ILE A 13 -22.26 -33.23 5.64
N SER A 14 -23.41 -32.93 5.01
CA SER A 14 -24.69 -32.73 5.71
C SER A 14 -25.13 -33.99 6.48
N GLN A 15 -24.74 -35.18 6.02
CA GLN A 15 -25.06 -36.45 6.65
C GLN A 15 -24.22 -36.69 7.93
N ASP A 16 -23.06 -36.04 8.06
CA ASP A 16 -22.21 -36.17 9.27
C ASP A 16 -22.55 -35.01 10.24
N LYS A 17 -23.28 -35.37 11.30
CA LYS A 17 -23.73 -34.41 12.33
C LYS A 17 -22.63 -33.97 13.30
N ALA A 18 -21.44 -34.59 13.25
CA ALA A 18 -20.33 -34.28 14.13
C ALA A 18 -19.21 -33.47 13.41
N LEU A 19 -19.21 -33.43 12.08
CA LEU A 19 -18.16 -32.85 11.28
C LEU A 19 -18.27 -31.33 11.27
N VAL A 20 -17.28 -30.67 11.86
CA VAL A 20 -17.13 -29.22 11.89
C VAL A 20 -15.78 -28.84 11.27
N PHE A 21 -15.74 -27.77 10.52
CA PHE A 21 -14.52 -27.19 9.98
C PHE A 21 -14.22 -25.88 10.68
N SER A 22 -12.95 -25.60 10.94
CA SER A 22 -12.53 -24.33 11.51
C SER A 22 -11.43 -23.68 10.69
N ILE A 23 -11.49 -22.36 10.57
CA ILE A 23 -10.44 -21.55 9.98
C ILE A 23 -9.60 -20.99 11.12
N PRO A 24 -8.30 -21.36 11.20
CA PRO A 24 -7.43 -20.92 12.27
C PRO A 24 -7.05 -19.44 12.12
N LEU A 25 -6.52 -18.89 13.22
CA LEU A 25 -6.11 -17.48 13.33
C LEU A 25 -5.13 -17.00 12.26
N TYR A 26 -4.23 -17.88 11.85
CA TYR A 26 -3.18 -17.55 10.89
C TYR A 26 -3.66 -17.52 9.44
N GLN A 27 -4.84 -18.03 9.15
CA GLN A 27 -5.40 -18.01 7.81
C GLN A 27 -5.93 -16.60 7.46
N ARG A 28 -5.70 -16.19 6.20
CA ARG A 28 -6.21 -14.92 5.69
C ARG A 28 -7.74 -14.88 5.66
N LEU A 29 -8.28 -13.67 5.54
CA LEU A 29 -9.71 -13.45 5.31
C LEU A 29 -10.15 -14.05 3.97
N PHE A 30 -11.46 -14.13 3.77
CA PHE A 30 -12.00 -14.50 2.45
C PHE A 30 -11.66 -13.41 1.43
N GLU A 31 -10.96 -13.80 0.36
CA GLU A 31 -10.39 -12.87 -0.63
C GLU A 31 -10.86 -13.13 -2.07
N TRP A 32 -11.66 -14.16 -2.31
CA TRP A 32 -12.18 -14.40 -3.65
C TRP A 32 -13.04 -13.24 -4.11
N GLY A 33 -12.67 -12.70 -5.29
CA GLY A 33 -13.41 -11.65 -5.97
C GLY A 33 -14.36 -12.22 -7.03
N GLU A 34 -14.86 -11.33 -7.88
CA GLU A 34 -15.80 -11.66 -8.95
C GLU A 34 -15.25 -12.73 -9.89
N GLU A 35 -14.01 -12.56 -10.34
CA GLU A 35 -13.36 -13.46 -11.30
C GLU A 35 -13.34 -14.92 -10.82
N GLN A 36 -12.90 -15.17 -9.57
CA GLN A 36 -12.79 -16.52 -9.03
C GLN A 36 -14.18 -17.17 -8.82
N ILE A 37 -15.15 -16.38 -8.37
CA ILE A 37 -16.51 -16.89 -8.12
C ILE A 37 -17.23 -17.16 -9.43
N THR A 38 -17.14 -16.26 -10.40
CA THR A 38 -17.80 -16.46 -11.71
C THR A 38 -17.17 -17.60 -12.48
N GLN A 39 -15.84 -17.72 -12.45
CA GLN A 39 -15.16 -18.87 -13.07
C GLN A 39 -15.60 -20.20 -12.45
N LEU A 40 -15.71 -20.27 -11.12
CA LEU A 40 -16.23 -21.48 -10.46
C LEU A 40 -17.65 -21.81 -10.91
N LEU A 41 -18.52 -20.82 -11.04
CA LEU A 41 -19.90 -21.02 -11.48
C LEU A 41 -19.99 -21.46 -12.94
N ASP A 42 -19.17 -20.87 -13.83
CA ASP A 42 -19.08 -21.25 -15.22
C ASP A 42 -18.60 -22.69 -15.38
N ASP A 43 -17.56 -23.07 -14.65
CA ASP A 43 -17.03 -24.44 -14.66
C ASP A 43 -18.06 -25.45 -14.16
N LEU A 44 -18.77 -25.12 -13.05
CA LEU A 44 -19.84 -25.95 -12.51
C LEU A 44 -21.00 -26.08 -13.48
N TYR A 45 -21.39 -24.99 -14.13
CA TYR A 45 -22.48 -24.99 -15.08
C TYR A 45 -22.14 -25.77 -16.34
N ALA A 46 -20.91 -25.59 -16.86
CA ALA A 46 -20.41 -26.38 -17.99
C ALA A 46 -20.34 -27.89 -17.66
N ALA A 47 -19.97 -28.25 -16.43
CA ALA A 47 -19.98 -29.65 -16.00
C ALA A 47 -21.40 -30.19 -15.88
N TYR A 48 -22.35 -29.42 -15.34
CA TYR A 48 -23.77 -29.76 -15.23
C TYR A 48 -24.42 -30.00 -16.61
N GLU A 49 -24.20 -29.06 -17.54
CA GLU A 49 -24.75 -29.18 -18.92
C GLU A 49 -24.14 -30.37 -19.64
N ARG A 50 -22.87 -30.70 -19.43
CA ARG A 50 -22.19 -31.85 -20.03
C ARG A 50 -22.73 -33.19 -19.50
N ASN A 51 -22.86 -33.29 -18.19
CA ASN A 51 -23.37 -34.51 -17.53
C ASN A 51 -23.82 -34.19 -16.08
N SER A 52 -25.11 -34.05 -15.88
CA SER A 52 -25.70 -33.73 -14.56
C SER A 52 -25.52 -34.81 -13.46
N SER A 53 -24.91 -35.94 -13.78
CA SER A 53 -24.58 -37.02 -12.84
C SER A 53 -23.09 -37.14 -12.55
N ALA A 54 -22.24 -36.35 -13.23
CA ALA A 54 -20.79 -36.41 -13.04
C ALA A 54 -20.32 -35.52 -11.91
N ALA A 55 -19.36 -36.00 -11.12
CA ALA A 55 -18.74 -35.21 -10.08
C ALA A 55 -17.87 -34.08 -10.68
N TYR A 56 -17.94 -32.89 -10.10
CA TYR A 56 -17.00 -31.80 -10.34
C TYR A 56 -16.02 -31.69 -9.17
N TYR A 57 -14.74 -31.78 -9.44
CA TYR A 57 -13.71 -31.76 -8.41
C TYR A 57 -13.12 -30.35 -8.25
N ILE A 58 -13.41 -29.72 -7.10
CA ILE A 58 -12.87 -28.38 -6.75
C ILE A 58 -11.42 -28.43 -6.23
N GLY A 59 -10.86 -29.63 -6.10
CA GLY A 59 -9.50 -29.86 -5.64
C GLY A 59 -9.40 -30.50 -4.26
N MET A 60 -8.24 -30.34 -3.62
CA MET A 60 -7.95 -30.93 -2.31
C MET A 60 -7.99 -29.86 -1.23
N LEU A 61 -8.62 -30.16 -0.10
CA LEU A 61 -8.50 -29.42 1.15
C LEU A 61 -7.54 -30.15 2.06
N THR A 62 -6.78 -29.41 2.85
CA THR A 62 -5.89 -30.00 3.84
C THR A 62 -6.31 -29.56 5.23
N ALA A 63 -6.47 -30.49 6.16
CA ALA A 63 -6.89 -30.19 7.51
C ALA A 63 -6.06 -30.93 8.54
N LYS A 64 -5.94 -30.33 9.74
CA LYS A 64 -5.45 -30.96 10.97
C LYS A 64 -6.63 -31.22 11.87
N GLU A 65 -6.64 -32.36 12.54
CA GLU A 65 -7.65 -32.64 13.57
C GLU A 65 -7.31 -31.89 14.86
N THR A 66 -8.27 -31.11 15.34
CA THR A 66 -8.15 -30.39 16.61
C THR A 66 -9.45 -30.61 17.40
N GLY A 67 -9.44 -31.58 18.29
CA GLY A 67 -10.62 -31.97 19.04
C GLY A 67 -11.75 -32.48 18.13
N ARG A 68 -12.89 -31.76 18.12
CA ARG A 68 -14.04 -32.07 17.26
C ARG A 68 -13.94 -31.47 15.85
N SER A 69 -13.06 -30.52 15.67
CA SER A 69 -12.98 -29.73 14.47
C SER A 69 -11.86 -30.19 13.54
N LYS A 70 -12.08 -30.02 12.23
CA LYS A 70 -11.06 -30.13 11.22
C LYS A 70 -10.57 -28.71 10.90
N GLU A 71 -9.43 -28.34 11.46
CA GLU A 71 -8.78 -27.05 11.22
C GLU A 71 -8.21 -27.01 9.80
N LEU A 72 -8.76 -26.14 8.96
CA LEU A 72 -8.36 -26.02 7.56
C LEU A 72 -6.98 -25.36 7.45
N VAL A 73 -6.02 -26.14 7.00
CA VAL A 73 -4.65 -25.70 6.74
C VAL A 73 -4.50 -25.19 5.31
N ASP A 74 -5.17 -25.79 4.33
CA ASP A 74 -5.28 -25.29 2.96
C ASP A 74 -6.71 -25.50 2.42
N GLY A 75 -7.09 -24.64 1.45
CA GLY A 75 -8.37 -24.66 0.77
C GLY A 75 -9.49 -23.91 1.48
N GLN A 76 -9.19 -23.10 2.48
CA GLN A 76 -10.18 -22.30 3.20
C GLN A 76 -11.03 -21.41 2.29
N GLN A 77 -10.45 -20.78 1.24
CA GLN A 77 -11.16 -19.93 0.28
C GLN A 77 -12.21 -20.75 -0.49
N ARG A 78 -11.82 -21.93 -0.95
CA ARG A 78 -12.71 -22.86 -1.66
C ARG A 78 -13.86 -23.35 -0.76
N PHE A 79 -13.55 -23.68 0.50
CA PHE A 79 -14.58 -24.11 1.45
C PHE A 79 -15.52 -22.97 1.83
N THR A 80 -15.00 -21.75 2.01
CA THR A 80 -15.82 -20.56 2.26
C THR A 80 -16.72 -20.24 1.05
N ALA A 81 -16.21 -20.32 -0.19
CA ALA A 81 -17.03 -20.16 -1.40
C ALA A 81 -18.17 -21.21 -1.45
N MET A 82 -17.87 -22.46 -1.05
CA MET A 82 -18.90 -23.51 -0.95
C MET A 82 -19.97 -23.20 0.10
N VAL A 83 -19.58 -22.58 1.24
CA VAL A 83 -20.53 -22.10 2.25
C VAL A 83 -21.40 -20.97 1.70
N LEU A 84 -20.82 -20.03 0.94
CA LEU A 84 -21.59 -18.96 0.29
C LEU A 84 -22.60 -19.52 -0.74
N LEU A 85 -22.21 -20.54 -1.52
CA LEU A 85 -23.14 -21.27 -2.38
C LEU A 85 -24.26 -21.93 -1.57
N GLY A 86 -23.93 -22.52 -0.43
CA GLY A 86 -24.89 -23.10 0.50
C GLY A 86 -25.89 -22.08 1.04
N ILE A 87 -25.44 -20.87 1.35
CA ILE A 87 -26.31 -19.75 1.76
C ILE A 87 -27.24 -19.34 0.61
N HIS A 88 -26.70 -19.17 -0.59
CA HIS A 88 -27.47 -18.78 -1.77
C HIS A 88 -28.58 -19.78 -2.10
N PHE A 89 -28.25 -21.08 -2.08
CA PHE A 89 -29.22 -22.17 -2.39
C PHE A 89 -30.02 -22.66 -1.18
N GLY A 90 -29.75 -22.16 0.03
CA GLY A 90 -30.49 -22.48 1.24
C GLY A 90 -30.23 -23.89 1.82
N TRP A 91 -29.02 -24.44 1.73
CA TRP A 91 -28.66 -25.80 2.21
C TRP A 91 -28.41 -25.81 3.73
N LYS A 92 -29.48 -25.66 4.51
CA LYS A 92 -29.35 -25.56 5.97
C LYS A 92 -28.62 -26.74 6.62
N ASP A 93 -28.87 -27.98 6.18
CA ASP A 93 -28.24 -29.18 6.74
C ASP A 93 -26.74 -29.24 6.48
N PHE A 94 -26.25 -28.59 5.41
CA PHE A 94 -24.82 -28.42 5.15
C PHE A 94 -24.25 -27.29 5.99
N LEU A 95 -24.96 -26.20 6.18
CA LEU A 95 -24.46 -24.98 6.82
C LEU A 95 -24.39 -25.09 8.35
N THR A 96 -25.27 -25.93 8.96
CA THR A 96 -25.37 -26.08 10.42
C THR A 96 -25.23 -27.52 10.86
N VAL A 97 -24.85 -27.68 12.12
CA VAL A 97 -24.76 -28.97 12.78
C VAL A 97 -25.75 -28.98 13.96
N SER A 98 -26.59 -30.00 14.03
CA SER A 98 -27.52 -30.16 15.15
C SER A 98 -26.80 -30.91 16.26
N ASN A 99 -26.40 -30.22 17.33
CA ASN A 99 -25.86 -30.83 18.54
C ASN A 99 -26.93 -30.88 19.64
N SER A 100 -26.82 -31.89 20.55
CA SER A 100 -27.74 -32.04 21.67
C SER A 100 -27.70 -30.91 22.72
N PHE A 101 -26.76 -29.99 22.60
CA PHE A 101 -26.56 -28.86 23.53
C PHE A 101 -26.76 -27.49 22.88
N ASP A 102 -26.64 -27.39 21.55
CA ASP A 102 -26.82 -26.14 20.81
C ASP A 102 -27.55 -26.42 19.49
N SER A 103 -28.73 -25.86 19.31
CA SER A 103 -29.63 -26.27 18.22
C SER A 103 -29.19 -25.84 16.82
N ASN A 104 -28.16 -24.99 16.67
CA ASN A 104 -27.68 -24.47 15.37
C ASN A 104 -26.21 -24.06 15.36
N GLU A 105 -25.29 -24.99 15.70
CA GLU A 105 -23.86 -24.73 15.55
C GLU A 105 -23.48 -24.61 14.07
N LEU A 106 -22.67 -23.60 13.69
CA LEU A 106 -22.21 -23.42 12.32
C LEU A 106 -21.21 -24.53 11.93
N ARG A 107 -21.36 -25.07 10.72
CA ARG A 107 -20.43 -26.05 10.13
C ARG A 107 -19.06 -25.44 9.87
N LEU A 108 -18.98 -24.19 9.46
CA LEU A 108 -17.74 -23.42 9.35
C LEU A 108 -17.64 -22.47 10.54
N GLN A 109 -16.56 -22.62 11.30
CA GLN A 109 -16.24 -21.80 12.46
C GLN A 109 -14.96 -20.98 12.18
N PHE A 110 -14.88 -19.82 12.80
CA PHE A 110 -13.69 -18.99 12.77
C PHE A 110 -13.10 -18.93 14.17
N ILE A 111 -11.83 -19.32 14.31
CA ILE A 111 -11.11 -19.22 15.59
C ILE A 111 -10.69 -17.76 15.73
N ALA A 112 -11.21 -17.06 16.78
CA ALA A 112 -10.96 -15.65 17.09
C ALA A 112 -11.39 -14.64 15.99
N ARG A 113 -12.50 -14.93 15.31
CA ARG A 113 -13.20 -13.99 14.41
C ARG A 113 -14.70 -14.09 14.68
N ASP A 114 -15.10 -13.61 15.84
CA ASP A 114 -16.51 -13.69 16.26
C ASP A 114 -17.43 -12.92 15.32
N GLU A 115 -16.96 -11.84 14.71
CA GLU A 115 -17.70 -11.04 13.74
C GLU A 115 -18.03 -11.84 12.47
N ASP A 116 -17.05 -12.56 11.89
CA ASP A 116 -17.29 -13.43 10.73
C ASP A 116 -18.25 -14.58 11.06
N LYS A 117 -18.13 -15.15 12.26
CA LYS A 117 -19.03 -16.15 12.78
C LYS A 117 -20.45 -15.60 12.94
N GLN A 118 -20.60 -14.42 13.51
CA GLN A 118 -21.88 -13.74 13.68
C GLN A 118 -22.51 -13.40 12.33
N TYR A 119 -21.73 -12.88 11.38
CA TYR A 119 -22.19 -12.62 10.03
C TYR A 119 -22.80 -13.86 9.36
N LEU A 120 -22.08 -14.99 9.38
CA LEU A 120 -22.58 -16.24 8.81
C LEU A 120 -23.84 -16.73 9.54
N SER A 121 -23.88 -16.63 10.88
CA SER A 121 -25.03 -17.01 11.69
C SER A 121 -26.25 -16.18 11.32
N ASP A 122 -26.11 -14.86 11.24
CA ASP A 122 -27.21 -13.94 10.88
C ASP A 122 -27.73 -14.23 9.46
N LYS A 123 -26.82 -14.42 8.48
CA LYS A 123 -27.19 -14.77 7.10
C LYS A 123 -27.94 -16.08 6.98
N ILE A 124 -27.48 -17.13 7.67
CA ILE A 124 -28.08 -18.47 7.61
C ILE A 124 -29.47 -18.48 8.27
N ASN A 125 -29.61 -17.73 9.37
CA ASN A 125 -30.87 -17.69 10.12
C ASN A 125 -31.84 -16.59 9.65
N GLY A 126 -31.44 -15.74 8.69
CA GLY A 126 -32.26 -14.64 8.19
C GLY A 126 -32.46 -13.51 9.23
N HIS A 127 -31.51 -13.35 10.14
CA HIS A 127 -31.51 -12.27 11.10
C HIS A 127 -31.02 -10.96 10.46
N VAL A 128 -31.37 -9.82 11.08
CA VAL A 128 -30.77 -8.54 10.72
C VAL A 128 -29.27 -8.61 11.02
N LEU A 129 -28.44 -8.22 10.05
CA LEU A 129 -27.00 -8.28 10.20
C LEU A 129 -26.54 -7.35 11.31
N SER A 130 -25.88 -7.93 12.32
CA SER A 130 -25.20 -7.18 13.37
C SER A 130 -23.81 -6.70 12.92
N TYR A 131 -23.23 -7.38 11.96
CA TYR A 131 -21.94 -7.09 11.32
C TYR A 131 -22.01 -7.44 9.83
N LYS A 132 -21.33 -6.66 8.97
CA LYS A 132 -21.23 -6.91 7.53
C LYS A 132 -19.80 -7.31 7.16
N ASN A 133 -19.63 -8.53 6.64
CA ASN A 133 -18.38 -8.91 5.98
C ASN A 133 -18.47 -8.56 4.49
N ASP A 134 -17.87 -7.45 4.09
CA ASP A 134 -17.97 -6.91 2.72
C ASP A 134 -17.53 -7.90 1.64
N LYS A 135 -16.51 -8.71 1.90
CA LYS A 135 -16.00 -9.68 0.92
C LYS A 135 -16.97 -10.86 0.74
N MET A 136 -17.48 -11.39 1.84
CA MET A 136 -18.48 -12.47 1.77
C MET A 136 -19.81 -11.97 1.19
N GLU A 137 -20.21 -10.73 1.52
CA GLU A 137 -21.41 -10.13 0.96
C GLU A 137 -21.31 -9.94 -0.54
N LYS A 138 -20.21 -9.35 -1.02
CA LYS A 138 -19.92 -9.26 -2.46
C LYS A 138 -19.85 -10.65 -3.12
N GLY A 139 -19.30 -11.63 -2.43
CA GLY A 139 -19.31 -13.01 -2.90
C GLY A 139 -20.71 -13.55 -3.15
N LEU A 140 -21.65 -13.30 -2.24
CA LEU A 140 -23.06 -13.64 -2.43
C LEU A 140 -23.71 -12.86 -3.58
N GLU A 141 -23.40 -11.57 -3.69
CA GLU A 141 -23.89 -10.74 -4.82
C GLU A 141 -23.37 -11.25 -6.16
N TYR A 142 -22.10 -11.62 -6.27
CA TYR A 142 -21.51 -12.19 -7.49
C TYR A 142 -22.20 -13.51 -7.87
N ILE A 143 -22.42 -14.40 -6.90
CA ILE A 143 -23.15 -15.65 -7.13
C ILE A 143 -24.56 -15.38 -7.68
N ALA A 144 -25.32 -14.51 -7.00
CA ALA A 144 -26.68 -14.22 -7.39
C ALA A 144 -26.77 -13.53 -8.75
N ASN A 145 -25.88 -12.55 -9.02
CA ASN A 145 -25.85 -11.82 -10.29
C ASN A 145 -25.43 -12.73 -11.44
N HIS A 146 -24.39 -13.56 -11.25
CA HIS A 146 -23.91 -14.45 -12.31
C HIS A 146 -24.96 -15.48 -12.72
N ILE A 147 -25.60 -16.13 -11.76
CA ILE A 147 -26.66 -17.10 -12.01
C ILE A 147 -27.84 -16.44 -12.75
N ARG A 148 -28.25 -15.25 -12.31
CA ARG A 148 -29.43 -14.58 -12.86
C ARG A 148 -29.17 -13.85 -14.17
N LYS A 149 -28.04 -13.09 -14.27
CA LYS A 149 -27.79 -12.19 -15.40
C LYS A 149 -26.96 -12.84 -16.51
N VAL A 150 -25.97 -13.69 -16.16
CA VAL A 150 -25.04 -14.31 -17.10
C VAL A 150 -25.56 -15.67 -17.53
N LEU A 151 -25.78 -16.59 -16.61
CA LEU A 151 -26.32 -17.91 -16.90
C LEU A 151 -27.82 -17.88 -17.23
N LYS A 152 -28.53 -16.82 -16.85
CA LYS A 152 -29.97 -16.58 -17.13
C LYS A 152 -30.86 -17.78 -16.75
N LEU A 153 -30.56 -18.39 -15.59
CA LEU A 153 -31.31 -19.57 -15.16
C LEU A 153 -32.70 -19.17 -14.64
N GLU A 154 -33.72 -19.81 -15.18
CA GLU A 154 -35.07 -19.78 -14.61
C GLU A 154 -35.12 -20.55 -13.27
N LYS A 155 -36.05 -20.23 -12.40
CA LYS A 155 -36.16 -20.80 -11.03
C LYS A 155 -36.01 -22.34 -10.97
N ASP A 156 -36.63 -23.07 -11.89
CA ASP A 156 -36.55 -24.52 -11.89
C ASP A 156 -35.17 -25.03 -12.31
N LYS A 157 -34.53 -24.38 -13.29
CA LYS A 157 -33.15 -24.68 -13.70
C LYS A 157 -32.15 -24.27 -12.62
N GLU A 158 -32.31 -23.12 -11.99
CA GLU A 158 -31.50 -22.68 -10.86
C GLU A 158 -31.56 -23.70 -9.72
N LYS A 159 -32.76 -24.18 -9.38
CA LYS A 159 -32.91 -25.24 -8.38
C LYS A 159 -32.22 -26.53 -8.79
N ALA A 160 -32.41 -26.99 -10.02
CA ALA A 160 -31.76 -28.21 -10.52
C ALA A 160 -30.24 -28.08 -10.54
N PHE A 161 -29.71 -26.91 -10.90
CA PHE A 161 -28.29 -26.59 -10.83
C PHE A 161 -27.79 -26.59 -9.39
N GLY A 162 -28.53 -26.00 -8.44
CA GLY A 162 -28.23 -26.05 -7.02
C GLY A 162 -28.17 -27.49 -6.46
N GLU A 163 -29.12 -28.35 -6.86
CA GLU A 163 -29.13 -29.76 -6.50
C GLU A 163 -27.92 -30.51 -7.10
N TYR A 164 -27.55 -30.20 -8.36
CA TYR A 164 -26.33 -30.74 -8.93
C TYR A 164 -25.11 -30.37 -8.10
N ILE A 165 -24.90 -29.09 -7.77
CA ILE A 165 -23.76 -28.64 -6.97
C ILE A 165 -23.78 -29.33 -5.60
N TYR A 166 -24.93 -29.45 -4.95
CA TYR A 166 -25.08 -30.04 -3.63
C TYR A 166 -24.60 -31.50 -3.59
N HIS A 167 -24.91 -32.28 -4.64
CA HIS A 167 -24.58 -33.70 -4.72
C HIS A 167 -23.24 -34.01 -5.42
N HIS A 168 -22.74 -33.12 -6.28
CA HIS A 168 -21.64 -33.45 -7.17
C HIS A 168 -20.43 -32.54 -7.07
N LEU A 169 -20.51 -31.36 -6.40
CA LEU A 169 -19.34 -30.55 -6.07
C LEU A 169 -18.49 -31.30 -5.05
N THR A 170 -17.35 -31.81 -5.49
CA THR A 170 -16.56 -32.77 -4.73
C THR A 170 -15.18 -32.23 -4.42
N PHE A 171 -14.70 -32.46 -3.19
CA PHE A 171 -13.31 -32.20 -2.83
C PHE A 171 -12.70 -33.42 -2.11
N PHE A 172 -11.39 -33.52 -2.15
CA PHE A 172 -10.64 -34.46 -1.35
C PHE A 172 -10.13 -33.80 -0.08
N LEU A 173 -10.20 -34.49 1.06
CA LEU A 173 -9.66 -34.03 2.31
C LEU A 173 -8.38 -34.79 2.65
N SER A 174 -7.26 -34.08 2.64
CA SER A 174 -5.96 -34.56 3.14
C SER A 174 -5.84 -34.27 4.62
N LYS A 175 -5.51 -35.29 5.41
CA LYS A 175 -5.33 -35.17 6.85
C LYS A 175 -3.84 -35.08 7.18
N LEU A 176 -3.45 -33.98 7.82
CA LEU A 176 -2.08 -33.83 8.32
C LEU A 176 -1.85 -34.63 9.59
N PRO A 177 -0.63 -35.11 9.84
CA PRO A 177 -0.28 -35.77 11.08
C PRO A 177 -0.51 -34.87 12.30
N ASP A 178 -1.11 -35.42 13.35
CA ASP A 178 -1.45 -34.68 14.59
C ASP A 178 -0.22 -34.08 15.29
N LYS A 179 0.96 -34.67 15.04
CA LYS A 179 2.25 -34.25 15.63
C LYS A 179 2.98 -33.12 14.89
N TYR A 180 2.46 -32.62 13.77
CA TYR A 180 3.11 -31.52 13.04
C TYR A 180 3.23 -30.31 13.93
N SER A 181 4.48 -29.86 14.10
CA SER A 181 4.80 -28.55 14.67
C SER A 181 4.33 -27.45 13.74
N SER A 182 4.23 -26.25 14.25
CA SER A 182 3.88 -25.09 13.44
C SER A 182 4.87 -24.80 12.32
N GLN A 183 6.14 -25.13 12.53
CA GLN A 183 7.18 -24.96 11.52
C GLN A 183 7.01 -25.98 10.38
N GLU A 184 6.65 -27.21 10.69
CA GLU A 184 6.34 -28.23 9.68
C GLU A 184 5.04 -27.91 8.92
N LEU A 185 4.04 -27.36 9.60
CA LEU A 185 2.83 -26.83 8.95
C LEU A 185 3.14 -25.69 7.98
N ASN A 186 3.98 -24.75 8.39
CA ASN A 186 4.41 -23.65 7.52
C ASN A 186 5.20 -24.15 6.30
N THR A 187 6.16 -25.07 6.52
CA THR A 187 6.91 -25.68 5.41
C THR A 187 6.01 -26.47 4.46
N TYR A 188 4.99 -27.16 4.98
CA TYR A 188 3.98 -27.82 4.18
C TYR A 188 3.20 -26.81 3.33
N PHE A 189 2.78 -25.70 3.93
CA PHE A 189 2.09 -24.59 3.27
C PHE A 189 2.90 -24.00 2.12
N GLU A 190 4.17 -23.66 2.37
CA GLU A 190 5.08 -23.12 1.34
C GLU A 190 5.22 -24.05 0.14
N ARG A 191 5.32 -25.35 0.39
CA ARG A 191 5.46 -26.37 -0.67
C ARG A 191 4.19 -26.60 -1.48
N MET A 192 3.02 -26.48 -0.85
CA MET A 192 1.74 -26.73 -1.53
C MET A 192 1.26 -25.49 -2.31
N ASN A 193 1.64 -24.29 -1.89
CA ASN A 193 1.23 -23.04 -2.52
C ASN A 193 2.10 -22.59 -3.71
N THR A 194 2.98 -23.44 -4.24
CA THR A 194 3.81 -23.11 -5.42
C THR A 194 3.00 -22.79 -6.69
N SER A 195 1.71 -23.06 -6.70
CA SER A 195 0.79 -22.73 -7.81
C SER A 195 -0.31 -21.72 -7.43
N GLY A 196 -0.35 -21.20 -6.19
CA GLY A 196 -1.29 -20.20 -5.71
C GLY A 196 -0.58 -19.00 -5.09
N LYS A 197 -1.31 -17.95 -4.75
CA LYS A 197 -0.75 -16.80 -4.00
C LYS A 197 -0.22 -17.32 -2.65
N SER A 198 1.11 -17.38 -2.49
CA SER A 198 1.75 -17.80 -1.25
C SER A 198 1.32 -16.91 -0.07
N LEU A 199 1.32 -17.46 1.14
CA LEU A 199 1.18 -16.64 2.35
C LEU A 199 2.29 -15.59 2.38
N GLU A 200 1.90 -14.36 2.63
CA GLU A 200 2.86 -13.29 2.84
C GLU A 200 3.66 -13.53 4.13
N ASN A 201 4.92 -13.17 4.14
CA ASN A 201 5.81 -13.38 5.29
C ASN A 201 5.25 -12.82 6.61
N TYR A 202 4.46 -11.74 6.54
CA TYR A 202 3.84 -11.15 7.73
C TYR A 202 2.68 -11.99 8.28
N GLU A 203 2.02 -12.80 7.47
CA GLU A 203 0.97 -13.73 7.92
C GLU A 203 1.59 -14.89 8.71
N ILE A 204 2.77 -15.35 8.28
CA ILE A 204 3.57 -16.35 9.02
C ILE A 204 4.06 -15.76 10.34
N LEU A 205 4.61 -14.55 10.29
CA LEU A 205 5.10 -13.82 11.46
C LEU A 205 3.99 -13.60 12.50
N LYS A 206 2.76 -13.30 12.07
CA LYS A 206 1.59 -13.14 12.94
C LYS A 206 1.43 -14.32 13.92
N VAL A 207 1.55 -15.53 13.41
CA VAL A 207 1.40 -16.75 14.24
C VAL A 207 2.47 -16.82 15.31
N ASP A 208 3.72 -16.51 14.94
CA ASP A 208 4.85 -16.57 15.90
C ASP A 208 4.70 -15.49 17.00
N ILE A 209 4.31 -14.29 16.64
CA ILE A 209 4.04 -13.21 17.60
C ILE A 209 2.89 -13.58 18.55
N ILE A 210 1.73 -14.01 18.00
CA ILE A 210 0.55 -14.35 18.82
C ILE A 210 0.84 -15.48 19.80
N ARG A 211 1.67 -16.43 19.43
CA ARG A 211 2.08 -17.52 20.35
C ARG A 211 2.88 -17.01 21.54
N ARG A 212 3.69 -15.99 21.35
CA ARG A 212 4.56 -15.40 22.36
C ARG A 212 3.84 -14.40 23.28
N LEU A 213 2.60 -14.02 22.95
CA LEU A 213 1.78 -13.16 23.80
C LEU A 213 1.39 -13.87 25.08
N ASN A 214 1.43 -13.14 26.20
CA ASN A 214 1.01 -13.63 27.50
C ASN A 214 -0.50 -13.67 27.60
N ASP A 215 -1.14 -12.51 27.40
CA ASP A 215 -2.58 -12.32 27.54
C ASP A 215 -3.16 -11.57 26.31
N ASN A 216 -4.47 -11.40 26.27
CA ASN A 216 -5.18 -10.59 25.25
C ASN A 216 -4.96 -11.01 23.78
N LYS A 217 -4.72 -12.30 23.54
CA LYS A 217 -4.42 -12.82 22.19
C LYS A 217 -5.48 -12.46 21.15
N GLU A 218 -6.75 -12.50 21.52
CA GLU A 218 -7.87 -12.14 20.64
C GLU A 218 -7.83 -10.66 20.27
N LYS A 219 -7.65 -9.78 21.26
CA LYS A 219 -7.56 -8.34 21.05
C LYS A 219 -6.36 -7.96 20.18
N TYR A 220 -5.19 -8.56 20.44
CA TYR A 220 -4.01 -8.34 19.62
C TYR A 220 -4.15 -8.94 18.20
N THR A 221 -4.91 -10.00 18.03
CA THR A 221 -5.23 -10.53 16.71
C THR A 221 -6.11 -9.56 15.93
N SER A 222 -7.12 -9.00 16.57
CA SER A 222 -7.98 -7.96 15.98
C SER A 222 -7.16 -6.70 15.63
N LEU A 223 -6.26 -6.29 16.54
CA LEU A 223 -5.32 -5.20 16.29
C LEU A 223 -4.44 -5.46 15.07
N TRP A 224 -3.82 -6.63 14.98
CA TRP A 224 -3.01 -7.01 13.81
C TRP A 224 -3.80 -6.93 12.52
N ASN A 225 -5.00 -7.50 12.50
CA ASN A 225 -5.86 -7.48 11.32
C ASN A 225 -6.19 -6.05 10.86
N ALA A 226 -6.49 -5.15 11.80
CA ALA A 226 -6.77 -3.76 11.47
C ALA A 226 -5.54 -3.00 10.96
N VAL A 227 -4.38 -3.20 11.60
CA VAL A 227 -3.12 -2.54 11.22
C VAL A 227 -2.59 -3.04 9.88
N SER A 228 -2.82 -4.34 9.55
CA SER A 228 -2.36 -4.94 8.31
C SER A 228 -3.08 -4.41 7.05
N ILE A 229 -4.26 -3.80 7.21
CA ILE A 229 -4.97 -3.13 6.13
C ILE A 229 -4.36 -1.73 5.95
N THR A 230 -3.36 -1.63 5.08
CA THR A 230 -2.63 -0.36 4.87
C THR A 230 -3.35 0.60 3.93
N GLU A 231 -4.33 0.12 3.17
CA GLU A 231 -5.10 0.92 2.21
C GLU A 231 -6.07 1.89 2.89
N LYS A 232 -6.40 1.67 4.16
CA LYS A 232 -7.40 2.46 4.89
C LYS A 232 -6.87 2.91 6.23
N LYS A 233 -7.27 4.12 6.68
CA LYS A 233 -7.03 4.57 8.06
C LYS A 233 -7.82 3.69 9.03
N ILE A 234 -7.26 3.40 10.20
CA ILE A 234 -7.95 2.59 11.23
C ILE A 234 -9.22 3.31 11.69
N LEU A 235 -9.12 4.61 12.00
CA LEU A 235 -10.26 5.43 12.39
C LEU A 235 -10.56 6.42 11.24
N ARG A 236 -11.71 6.24 10.59
CA ARG A 236 -12.15 7.10 9.51
C ARG A 236 -13.06 8.20 10.05
N LYS A 237 -13.08 9.33 9.35
CA LYS A 237 -14.08 10.37 9.55
C LYS A 237 -15.44 9.87 9.05
N HIS A 238 -16.46 9.97 9.87
CA HIS A 238 -17.83 9.65 9.45
C HIS A 238 -18.47 10.85 8.77
N ASN A 239 -19.45 10.60 7.89
CA ASN A 239 -20.29 11.66 7.33
C ASN A 239 -20.89 12.48 8.49
N ASN A 240 -20.76 13.81 8.42
CA ASN A 240 -21.19 14.76 9.46
C ASN A 240 -20.39 14.73 10.79
N GLU A 241 -19.30 13.97 10.88
CA GLU A 241 -18.42 14.02 12.06
C GLU A 241 -17.54 15.28 12.03
N SER A 242 -17.43 15.99 13.15
CA SER A 242 -16.47 17.09 13.28
C SER A 242 -15.03 16.54 13.44
N PHE A 243 -14.04 17.33 13.01
CA PHE A 243 -12.63 16.95 13.25
C PHE A 243 -12.28 16.85 14.73
N ASP A 244 -12.90 17.67 15.59
CA ASP A 244 -12.69 17.58 17.04
C ASP A 244 -13.21 16.24 17.60
N THR A 245 -14.30 15.71 17.07
CA THR A 245 -14.81 14.38 17.43
C THR A 245 -13.86 13.27 16.96
N LEU A 246 -13.43 13.33 15.72
CA LEU A 246 -12.44 12.38 15.17
C LEU A 246 -11.13 12.40 15.99
N ARG A 247 -10.58 13.61 16.27
CA ARG A 247 -9.40 13.76 17.12
C ARG A 247 -9.57 13.11 18.48
N ASN A 248 -10.72 13.33 19.14
CA ASN A 248 -10.98 12.73 20.45
C ASN A 248 -11.09 11.20 20.37
N ARG A 249 -11.60 10.64 19.29
CA ARG A 249 -11.58 9.18 19.04
C ARG A 249 -10.16 8.65 18.92
N TYR A 250 -9.30 9.32 18.13
CA TYR A 250 -7.88 8.97 18.04
C TYR A 250 -7.17 9.08 19.39
N LEU A 251 -7.39 10.18 20.11
CA LEU A 251 -6.78 10.39 21.41
C LEU A 251 -7.18 9.29 22.41
N LYS A 252 -8.48 8.96 22.44
CA LYS A 252 -8.98 7.86 23.28
C LYS A 252 -8.33 6.53 22.92
N ALA A 253 -8.30 6.17 21.64
CA ALA A 253 -7.68 4.92 21.17
C ALA A 253 -6.19 4.85 21.51
N ILE A 254 -5.45 5.94 21.34
CA ILE A 254 -4.04 6.04 21.71
C ILE A 254 -3.83 5.82 23.21
N TYR A 255 -4.68 6.42 24.05
CA TYR A 255 -4.59 6.24 25.52
C TYR A 255 -4.95 4.82 25.94
N GLU A 256 -5.97 4.22 25.35
CA GLU A 256 -6.30 2.83 25.61
C GLU A 256 -5.10 1.91 25.33
N ILE A 257 -4.40 2.11 24.21
CA ILE A 257 -3.16 1.35 23.92
C ILE A 257 -2.07 1.65 24.95
N ILE A 258 -1.81 2.92 25.28
CA ILE A 258 -0.72 3.30 26.19
C ILE A 258 -0.94 2.72 27.59
N TYR A 259 -2.16 2.77 28.12
CA TYR A 259 -2.45 2.41 29.50
C TYR A 259 -2.96 0.98 29.68
N ASN A 260 -3.70 0.45 28.70
CA ASN A 260 -4.33 -0.87 28.80
C ASN A 260 -3.66 -1.90 27.87
N GLY A 261 -2.69 -1.50 27.07
CA GLY A 261 -1.98 -2.37 26.11
C GLY A 261 -2.79 -2.72 24.85
N VAL A 262 -4.10 -2.55 24.88
CA VAL A 262 -5.03 -2.88 23.78
C VAL A 262 -6.20 -1.93 23.74
N ILE A 263 -6.82 -1.80 22.60
CA ILE A 263 -8.01 -0.98 22.40
C ILE A 263 -9.23 -1.86 22.61
N ASP A 264 -10.07 -1.53 23.56
CA ASP A 264 -11.25 -2.35 23.89
C ASP A 264 -12.38 -2.24 22.86
N ASN A 265 -12.51 -1.12 22.12
CA ASN A 265 -13.59 -0.90 21.14
C ASN A 265 -13.23 0.05 19.98
N ALA A 266 -11.97 0.28 19.68
CA ALA A 266 -11.57 1.21 18.61
C ALA A 266 -11.76 0.65 17.19
N TYR A 267 -11.99 -0.65 17.09
CA TYR A 267 -12.28 -1.32 15.81
C TYR A 267 -13.77 -1.47 15.57
N GLU A 268 -14.59 -0.59 16.09
CA GLU A 268 -15.89 -0.41 15.48
C GLU A 268 -15.64 0.02 14.03
N GLN A 269 -15.57 -0.97 13.14
CA GLN A 269 -15.95 -0.71 11.77
C GLN A 269 -17.25 0.09 11.86
N PRO A 270 -17.42 1.16 11.06
CA PRO A 270 -18.63 1.94 11.14
C PRO A 270 -19.79 0.95 11.11
N ARG A 271 -20.57 0.89 12.18
CA ARG A 271 -21.90 0.30 12.10
C ARG A 271 -22.59 1.17 11.06
N VAL A 272 -22.63 0.68 9.84
CA VAL A 272 -23.48 1.26 8.81
C VAL A 272 -24.87 1.04 9.35
N LYS A 273 -25.43 2.03 10.03
CA LYS A 273 -26.87 2.13 10.16
C LYS A 273 -27.36 2.28 8.73
N PHE A 274 -27.92 1.21 8.20
CA PHE A 274 -28.76 1.30 7.03
C PHE A 274 -29.99 2.09 7.47
N ASP A 275 -29.97 3.40 7.31
CA ASP A 275 -31.17 4.16 7.20
C ASP A 275 -31.77 3.72 5.86
N ALA A 276 -33.01 3.17 5.96
CA ALA A 276 -33.71 2.52 4.85
C ALA A 276 -34.24 3.50 3.78
N ASP A 277 -33.73 4.74 3.73
CA ASP A 277 -34.25 5.81 2.88
C ASP A 277 -33.12 6.57 2.11
N GLU A 278 -32.18 5.86 1.45
CA GLU A 278 -31.38 6.42 0.37
C GLU A 278 -31.30 5.42 -0.80
N GLU A 279 -32.43 5.07 -1.37
CA GLU A 279 -32.60 4.81 -2.78
C GLU A 279 -32.59 6.20 -3.45
N ASP A 280 -31.52 6.48 -4.19
CA ASP A 280 -31.40 7.41 -5.34
C ASP A 280 -30.07 8.14 -5.34
N ALA A 281 -29.00 7.50 -5.84
CA ALA A 281 -27.84 8.20 -6.42
C ALA A 281 -26.76 7.33 -7.11
N GLU A 282 -27.01 6.08 -7.49
CA GLU A 282 -25.98 5.28 -8.20
C GLU A 282 -26.48 4.51 -9.44
N THR A 283 -27.56 4.96 -10.09
CA THR A 283 -28.10 4.26 -11.28
C THR A 283 -27.71 4.88 -12.62
N ASP A 284 -27.15 6.08 -12.65
CA ASP A 284 -26.89 6.75 -13.95
C ASP A 284 -25.56 6.34 -14.60
N ASP A 285 -24.56 5.91 -13.83
CA ASP A 285 -23.24 5.55 -14.39
C ASP A 285 -23.19 4.14 -15.03
N VAL A 286 -24.10 3.24 -14.68
CA VAL A 286 -24.09 1.86 -15.20
C VAL A 286 -24.75 1.76 -16.57
N GLU A 287 -25.74 2.61 -16.88
CA GLU A 287 -26.38 2.64 -18.20
C GLU A 287 -25.50 3.30 -19.26
N GLU A 288 -24.65 4.25 -18.91
CA GLU A 288 -23.69 4.86 -19.83
C GLU A 288 -22.56 3.90 -20.22
N ILE A 289 -22.09 3.07 -19.29
CA ILE A 289 -21.07 2.04 -19.54
C ILE A 289 -21.64 0.89 -20.40
N ALA A 290 -22.89 0.53 -20.21
CA ALA A 290 -23.55 -0.51 -21.02
C ALA A 290 -23.80 -0.05 -22.46
N LYS A 291 -24.09 1.23 -22.69
CA LYS A 291 -24.23 1.82 -24.03
C LYS A 291 -22.90 1.92 -24.77
N ALA A 292 -21.82 2.31 -24.07
CA ALA A 292 -20.47 2.39 -24.66
C ALA A 292 -19.94 1.04 -25.10
N ASN A 293 -20.29 -0.06 -24.41
CA ASN A 293 -19.84 -1.41 -24.76
C ASN A 293 -20.70 -2.08 -25.82
N SER A 294 -21.92 -1.61 -26.11
CA SER A 294 -22.77 -2.17 -27.15
C SER A 294 -22.46 -1.62 -28.56
N GLU A 295 -21.73 -0.52 -28.66
CA GLU A 295 -21.33 0.08 -29.93
C GLU A 295 -19.96 -0.41 -30.46
N LEU A 296 -19.27 -1.29 -29.72
CA LEU A 296 -17.92 -1.78 -30.05
C LEU A 296 -17.87 -3.18 -30.69
N SER A 297 -18.99 -3.74 -31.11
CA SER A 297 -19.05 -5.16 -31.58
C SER A 297 -19.26 -5.33 -33.07
N ASP A 298 -18.72 -4.52 -33.96
CA ASP A 298 -18.66 -4.88 -35.40
C ASP A 298 -17.69 -4.02 -36.22
N GLU A 299 -16.40 -3.96 -35.88
CA GLU A 299 -15.40 -3.50 -36.87
C GLU A 299 -14.10 -4.32 -36.82
N THR A 300 -13.71 -4.77 -38.02
CA THR A 300 -12.43 -5.44 -38.33
C THR A 300 -11.22 -4.54 -37.93
N PRO A 301 -10.09 -5.13 -37.50
CA PRO A 301 -8.94 -4.33 -37.04
C PRO A 301 -8.35 -3.49 -38.17
N LYS A 302 -8.35 -2.16 -37.97
CA LYS A 302 -7.71 -1.17 -38.83
C LYS A 302 -6.21 -1.06 -38.56
N THR A 303 -5.41 -0.88 -39.58
CA THR A 303 -3.97 -0.71 -39.48
C THR A 303 -3.61 0.67 -38.87
N ILE A 304 -2.45 0.72 -38.18
CA ILE A 304 -1.96 1.85 -37.38
C ILE A 304 -1.93 3.23 -38.09
N GLY A 305 -2.10 3.28 -39.42
CA GLY A 305 -2.10 4.54 -40.20
C GLY A 305 -3.46 5.23 -40.36
N GLU A 306 -4.57 4.68 -39.88
CA GLU A 306 -5.93 5.15 -40.17
C GLU A 306 -6.69 5.78 -38.98
N ILE A 307 -6.00 6.09 -37.90
CA ILE A 307 -6.62 6.71 -36.71
C ILE A 307 -6.65 8.22 -36.90
N PRO A 308 -7.82 8.88 -36.94
CA PRO A 308 -7.91 10.33 -37.03
C PRO A 308 -7.36 11.02 -35.79
N VAL A 309 -6.57 12.06 -35.99
CA VAL A 309 -5.85 12.83 -34.93
C VAL A 309 -6.76 13.64 -34.00
N ASN A 310 -8.08 13.53 -34.07
CA ASN A 310 -9.04 14.32 -33.32
C ASN A 310 -10.06 13.50 -32.50
N GLN A 311 -9.69 12.35 -32.01
CA GLN A 311 -10.49 11.71 -30.98
C GLN A 311 -9.86 11.96 -29.63
N GLU A 312 -10.65 12.43 -28.67
CA GLU A 312 -10.30 12.49 -27.26
C GLU A 312 -9.68 11.16 -26.87
N ASN A 313 -8.50 11.23 -26.29
CA ASN A 313 -7.62 10.14 -25.91
C ASN A 313 -8.41 8.92 -25.41
N PRO A 314 -8.43 7.76 -26.13
CA PRO A 314 -9.09 6.55 -25.67
C PRO A 314 -8.43 5.93 -24.41
N PHE A 315 -7.26 6.46 -24.03
CA PHE A 315 -6.68 6.33 -22.69
C PHE A 315 -7.11 7.48 -21.76
N LYS A 316 -8.37 7.94 -21.81
CA LYS A 316 -8.98 8.39 -20.57
C LYS A 316 -8.80 7.18 -19.67
N ILE A 317 -7.72 7.25 -18.90
CA ILE A 317 -7.44 6.33 -17.81
C ILE A 317 -8.77 6.23 -17.11
N ILE A 318 -9.47 5.10 -17.29
CA ILE A 318 -10.43 4.65 -16.31
C ILE A 318 -9.67 4.89 -15.04
N LYS A 319 -10.09 5.87 -14.22
CA LYS A 319 -9.54 6.07 -12.90
C LYS A 319 -9.68 4.70 -12.27
N ARG A 320 -8.63 3.85 -12.41
CA ARG A 320 -8.47 2.75 -11.48
C ARG A 320 -8.56 3.48 -10.18
N ARG A 321 -9.52 3.16 -9.33
CA ARG A 321 -9.49 3.47 -7.93
C ARG A 321 -8.08 3.10 -7.55
N THR A 322 -7.21 4.10 -7.51
CA THR A 322 -5.83 3.92 -7.10
C THR A 322 -6.00 3.62 -5.63
N ASP A 323 -5.76 2.36 -5.28
CA ASP A 323 -5.85 1.90 -3.91
C ASP A 323 -5.05 2.90 -3.07
N GLU A 324 -5.69 3.49 -2.07
CA GLU A 324 -5.06 4.41 -1.13
C GLU A 324 -3.91 3.64 -0.47
N HIS A 325 -2.68 4.01 -0.75
CA HIS A 325 -1.54 3.34 -0.16
C HIS A 325 -0.99 4.16 1.00
N SER A 326 -0.81 3.52 2.13
CA SER A 326 0.09 4.00 3.17
C SER A 326 1.47 4.27 2.54
N LEU A 327 2.25 5.16 3.15
CA LEU A 327 3.64 5.41 2.71
C LEU A 327 4.48 4.14 2.73
N LEU A 328 4.18 3.22 3.62
CA LEU A 328 4.83 1.93 3.77
C LEU A 328 3.84 0.79 3.55
N THR A 329 4.32 -0.28 2.96
CA THR A 329 3.63 -1.58 3.02
C THR A 329 3.63 -2.09 4.45
N PHE A 330 2.72 -3.01 4.77
CA PHE A 330 2.65 -3.55 6.12
C PHE A 330 3.94 -4.25 6.60
N PRO A 331 4.63 -5.07 5.79
CA PRO A 331 5.92 -5.63 6.16
C PRO A 331 7.00 -4.57 6.46
N GLU A 332 7.03 -3.50 5.67
CA GLU A 332 7.93 -2.38 5.91
C GLU A 332 7.62 -1.67 7.22
N PHE A 333 6.35 -1.44 7.50
CA PHE A 333 5.92 -0.84 8.76
C PHE A 333 6.28 -1.70 9.98
N LEU A 334 6.14 -3.03 9.89
CA LEU A 334 6.57 -3.95 10.94
C LEU A 334 8.05 -3.82 11.26
N LEU A 335 8.91 -3.69 10.25
CA LEU A 335 10.36 -3.52 10.44
C LEU A 335 10.70 -2.16 11.06
N GLN A 336 9.99 -1.10 10.69
CA GLN A 336 10.15 0.22 11.32
C GLN A 336 9.76 0.18 12.81
N VAL A 337 8.64 -0.44 13.14
CA VAL A 337 8.21 -0.59 14.53
C VAL A 337 9.18 -1.48 15.31
N LEU A 338 9.67 -2.57 14.71
CA LEU A 338 10.69 -3.42 15.31
C LEU A 338 11.95 -2.62 15.64
N TYR A 339 12.44 -1.80 14.69
CA TYR A 339 13.61 -0.95 14.88
C TYR A 339 13.44 -0.05 16.12
N ILE A 340 12.28 0.60 16.28
CA ILE A 340 11.99 1.44 17.45
C ILE A 340 11.93 0.64 18.76
N CYS A 341 11.61 -0.65 18.71
CA CYS A 341 11.55 -1.50 19.89
C CYS A 341 12.91 -2.02 20.35
N LEU A 342 13.98 -1.78 19.59
CA LEU A 342 15.34 -2.19 19.94
C LEU A 342 16.05 -1.13 20.80
N ASP A 343 17.13 -1.56 21.45
CA ASP A 343 17.99 -0.65 22.21
C ASP A 343 18.76 0.30 21.28
N LYS A 344 19.03 1.53 21.73
CA LYS A 344 19.73 2.54 20.91
C LYS A 344 21.09 2.09 20.39
N ASP A 345 21.85 1.35 21.20
CA ASP A 345 23.16 0.81 20.78
C ASP A 345 23.03 -0.15 19.58
N ILE A 346 21.86 -0.79 19.45
CA ILE A 346 21.56 -1.69 18.33
C ILE A 346 21.09 -0.88 17.11
N GLU A 347 20.29 0.16 17.36
CA GLU A 347 19.86 1.08 16.30
C GLU A 347 21.06 1.67 15.56
N GLU A 348 22.06 2.20 16.28
CA GLU A 348 23.29 2.75 15.69
C GLU A 348 24.05 1.72 14.85
N LYS A 349 24.21 0.50 15.37
CA LYS A 349 24.88 -0.58 14.64
C LYS A 349 24.13 -1.03 13.38
N ILE A 350 22.78 -0.97 13.38
CA ILE A 350 21.96 -1.27 12.20
C ILE A 350 22.22 -0.22 11.12
N VAL A 351 22.30 1.04 11.50
CA VAL A 351 22.57 2.14 10.56
C VAL A 351 23.98 2.01 9.97
N ASP A 352 24.96 1.64 10.78
CA ASP A 352 26.37 1.47 10.35
C ASP A 352 26.61 0.21 9.50
N GLY A 353 25.63 -0.63 9.29
CA GLY A 353 25.76 -1.82 8.44
C GLY A 353 26.63 -2.94 9.05
N GLN A 354 26.73 -3.03 10.38
CA GLN A 354 27.55 -4.02 11.08
C GLN A 354 26.86 -5.39 11.17
N VAL A 355 27.64 -6.45 11.36
CA VAL A 355 27.10 -7.78 11.68
C VAL A 355 26.90 -7.90 13.19
N ILE A 356 25.67 -8.14 13.63
CA ILE A 356 25.31 -8.26 15.05
C ILE A 356 24.74 -9.64 15.31
N GLU A 357 25.47 -10.47 16.06
CA GLU A 357 25.02 -11.80 16.53
C GLU A 357 24.38 -12.67 15.43
N GLY A 358 25.00 -12.65 14.26
CA GLY A 358 24.55 -13.43 13.11
C GLY A 358 23.51 -12.76 12.20
N LEU A 359 23.06 -11.55 12.54
CA LEU A 359 22.29 -10.71 11.63
C LEU A 359 23.22 -9.77 10.88
N ASN A 360 23.20 -9.83 9.56
CA ASN A 360 23.76 -8.77 8.73
C ASN A 360 22.78 -7.59 8.75
N THR A 361 23.19 -6.46 9.29
CA THR A 361 22.29 -5.31 9.49
C THR A 361 21.83 -4.67 8.19
N THR A 362 22.56 -4.82 7.10
CA THR A 362 22.08 -4.43 5.75
C THR A 362 20.81 -5.19 5.36
N ASP A 363 20.57 -6.36 5.96
CA ASP A 363 19.40 -7.19 5.72
C ASP A 363 18.23 -6.85 6.66
N PHE A 364 18.44 -5.99 7.67
CA PHE A 364 17.43 -5.71 8.69
C PHE A 364 16.10 -5.23 8.09
N PHE A 365 16.16 -4.35 7.12
CA PHE A 365 15.00 -3.80 6.44
C PHE A 365 14.59 -4.57 5.17
N ASP A 366 15.20 -5.72 4.88
CA ASP A 366 14.77 -6.56 3.76
C ASP A 366 13.48 -7.32 4.12
N VAL A 367 12.35 -6.91 3.55
CA VAL A 367 11.03 -7.53 3.77
C VAL A 367 11.00 -9.02 3.43
N ARG A 368 11.89 -9.50 2.55
CA ARG A 368 12.01 -10.93 2.24
C ARG A 368 12.57 -11.72 3.41
N LYS A 369 13.34 -11.06 4.30
CA LYS A 369 13.96 -11.63 5.50
C LYS A 369 13.17 -11.32 6.79
N LEU A 370 11.96 -10.76 6.68
CA LEU A 370 11.10 -10.33 7.79
C LEU A 370 11.05 -11.35 8.94
N CYS A 371 10.71 -12.60 8.65
CA CYS A 371 10.61 -13.65 9.67
C CYS A 371 11.95 -13.94 10.36
N ASN A 372 13.06 -13.89 9.62
CA ASN A 372 14.38 -14.12 10.17
C ASN A 372 14.82 -12.98 11.09
N THR A 373 14.55 -11.74 10.71
CA THR A 373 14.84 -10.54 11.49
C THR A 373 14.05 -10.56 12.81
N PHE A 374 12.76 -10.88 12.78
CA PHE A 374 11.95 -11.02 14.00
C PHE A 374 12.41 -12.19 14.87
N LYS A 375 12.74 -13.34 14.28
CA LYS A 375 13.29 -14.47 15.02
C LYS A 375 14.57 -14.08 15.74
N TRP A 376 15.49 -13.38 15.07
CA TRP A 376 16.70 -12.85 15.69
C TRP A 376 16.37 -11.90 16.86
N ALA A 377 15.38 -10.98 16.67
CA ALA A 377 14.98 -10.05 17.72
C ALA A 377 14.41 -10.77 18.95
N PHE A 378 13.60 -11.81 18.77
CA PHE A 378 13.07 -12.62 19.86
C PHE A 378 14.17 -13.44 20.56
N ASP A 379 15.01 -14.12 19.78
CA ASP A 379 15.94 -15.12 20.33
C ASP A 379 17.23 -14.47 20.89
N LYS A 380 17.65 -13.32 20.36
CA LYS A 380 18.91 -12.65 20.72
C LYS A 380 18.70 -11.34 21.48
N ARG A 381 17.57 -10.67 21.30
CA ARG A 381 17.28 -9.34 21.91
C ARG A 381 16.14 -9.39 22.91
N ASN A 382 15.60 -10.56 23.21
CA ASN A 382 14.48 -10.75 24.14
C ASN A 382 13.31 -9.79 23.83
N LEU A 383 13.00 -9.61 22.54
CA LEU A 383 11.87 -8.76 22.12
C LEU A 383 10.60 -9.21 22.87
N ASN A 384 9.95 -8.27 23.54
CA ASN A 384 8.68 -8.51 24.19
C ASN A 384 7.54 -8.40 23.17
N ALA A 385 6.80 -9.48 22.95
CA ALA A 385 5.72 -9.55 21.96
C ALA A 385 4.55 -8.64 22.32
N ASP A 386 4.18 -8.53 23.61
CA ASP A 386 3.10 -7.65 24.07
C ASP A 386 3.47 -6.18 23.83
N LEU A 387 4.69 -5.79 24.21
CA LEU A 387 5.19 -4.43 23.96
C LEU A 387 5.25 -4.12 22.46
N PHE A 388 5.72 -5.07 21.63
CA PHE A 388 5.76 -4.89 20.19
C PHE A 388 4.35 -4.64 19.63
N MET A 389 3.36 -5.46 20.02
CA MET A 389 1.98 -5.30 19.56
C MET A 389 1.36 -3.97 20.02
N GLN A 390 1.65 -3.55 21.25
CA GLN A 390 1.25 -2.25 21.77
C GLN A 390 1.84 -1.10 20.94
N LYS A 391 3.14 -1.15 20.65
CA LYS A 391 3.83 -0.16 19.81
C LYS A 391 3.31 -0.18 18.37
N LEU A 392 3.03 -1.34 17.81
CA LEU A 392 2.47 -1.49 16.48
C LEU A 392 1.13 -0.74 16.34
N GLY A 393 0.22 -0.94 17.29
CA GLY A 393 -1.06 -0.23 17.30
C GLY A 393 -0.91 1.28 17.51
N LEU A 394 -0.09 1.67 18.50
CA LEU A 394 0.19 3.07 18.79
C LEU A 394 0.75 3.81 17.56
N TYR A 395 1.81 3.30 16.98
CA TYR A 395 2.47 3.95 15.85
C TYR A 395 1.61 3.95 14.58
N ARG A 396 0.74 2.95 14.42
CA ARG A 396 -0.22 3.00 13.33
C ARG A 396 -1.24 4.14 13.49
N LEU A 397 -1.78 4.34 14.69
CA LEU A 397 -2.68 5.47 14.95
C LEU A 397 -1.98 6.82 14.77
N LEU A 398 -0.72 6.93 15.23
CA LEU A 398 0.07 8.14 15.03
C LEU A 398 0.34 8.39 13.54
N THR A 399 0.67 7.36 12.77
CA THR A 399 0.86 7.46 11.33
C THR A 399 -0.41 7.93 10.63
N ASP A 400 -1.56 7.33 10.96
CA ASP A 400 -2.85 7.69 10.35
C ASP A 400 -3.26 9.14 10.66
N PHE A 401 -2.86 9.70 11.82
CA PHE A 401 -3.24 11.04 12.23
C PHE A 401 -2.25 12.13 11.80
N PHE A 402 -0.95 11.84 11.82
CA PHE A 402 0.11 12.85 11.64
C PHE A 402 0.81 12.78 10.27
N ILE A 403 0.67 11.70 9.50
CA ILE A 403 1.39 11.52 8.24
C ILE A 403 0.40 11.52 7.08
N ILE A 404 0.82 12.12 5.95
CA ILE A 404 0.03 12.11 4.70
C ILE A 404 -0.02 10.71 4.12
N ARG A 405 -1.09 10.43 3.35
CA ARG A 405 -1.17 9.26 2.46
C ARG A 405 -0.97 9.68 1.01
N MET A 406 -0.48 8.77 0.21
CA MET A 406 -0.47 8.95 -1.23
C MET A 406 -1.87 8.69 -1.78
N ASN A 407 -2.36 9.61 -2.64
CA ASN A 407 -3.67 9.49 -3.29
C ASN A 407 -4.86 9.40 -2.32
N ASP A 408 -4.80 10.10 -1.18
CA ASP A 408 -6.00 10.32 -0.38
C ASP A 408 -7.03 11.05 -1.26
N GLU A 409 -8.05 10.33 -1.71
CA GLU A 409 -9.27 10.91 -2.27
C GLU A 409 -10.18 11.46 -1.16
N ASP A 410 -9.81 11.28 0.12
CA ASP A 410 -10.44 11.96 1.23
C ASP A 410 -10.36 13.47 0.98
N GLU A 411 -11.43 14.18 1.31
CA GLU A 411 -11.60 15.63 1.12
C GLU A 411 -10.47 16.47 1.73
N GLU A 412 -9.54 15.84 2.49
CA GLU A 412 -8.43 16.51 3.16
C GLU A 412 -7.07 15.80 2.88
N PRO A 413 -6.31 16.32 1.92
CA PRO A 413 -4.99 15.78 1.55
C PRO A 413 -3.88 16.17 2.53
N TYR A 414 -4.21 16.49 3.77
CA TYR A 414 -3.28 16.95 4.80
C TYR A 414 -3.33 16.04 6.03
N PRO A 415 -2.24 15.99 6.83
CA PRO A 415 -2.30 15.35 8.14
C PRO A 415 -3.45 15.90 9.00
N PHE A 416 -4.17 15.03 9.69
CA PHE A 416 -5.32 15.43 10.50
C PHE A 416 -4.96 16.45 11.61
N THR A 417 -3.73 16.39 12.14
CA THR A 417 -3.25 17.35 13.12
C THR A 417 -3.31 18.81 12.63
N LEU A 418 -3.27 19.03 11.32
CA LEU A 418 -3.22 20.37 10.71
C LEU A 418 -4.61 20.94 10.36
N TYR A 419 -5.70 20.30 10.75
CA TYR A 419 -7.03 20.72 10.32
C TYR A 419 -7.39 22.18 10.72
N LYS A 420 -6.80 22.71 11.79
CA LYS A 420 -6.95 24.11 12.22
C LYS A 420 -5.91 25.09 11.64
N ALA A 421 -4.86 24.59 11.01
CA ALA A 421 -3.81 25.43 10.44
C ALA A 421 -4.31 26.18 9.18
N ASN A 422 -3.68 27.30 8.85
CA ASN A 422 -3.97 27.98 7.60
C ASN A 422 -3.41 27.21 6.40
N GLU A 423 -3.92 27.47 5.19
CA GLU A 423 -3.58 26.72 3.98
C GLU A 423 -2.10 26.79 3.61
N ASN A 424 -1.43 27.90 3.88
CA ASN A 424 0.00 28.04 3.58
C ASN A 424 0.85 27.11 4.46
N ASP A 425 0.56 27.03 5.75
CA ASP A 425 1.29 26.19 6.67
C ASP A 425 0.98 24.70 6.46
N LYS A 426 -0.28 24.35 6.18
CA LYS A 426 -0.65 23.02 5.71
C LYS A 426 0.18 22.61 4.49
N MET A 427 0.29 23.49 3.51
CA MET A 427 1.03 23.22 2.28
C MET A 427 2.51 23.01 2.54
N LYS A 428 3.14 23.81 3.43
CA LYS A 428 4.55 23.65 3.76
C LYS A 428 4.83 22.27 4.39
N VAL A 429 4.05 21.85 5.38
CA VAL A 429 4.20 20.53 6.01
C VAL A 429 3.96 19.41 4.99
N ARG A 430 2.91 19.53 4.18
CA ARG A 430 2.61 18.56 3.13
C ARG A 430 3.76 18.40 2.15
N MET A 431 4.31 19.50 1.66
CA MET A 431 5.40 19.48 0.67
C MET A 431 6.67 18.89 1.27
N PHE A 432 6.96 19.18 2.55
CA PHE A 432 8.11 18.59 3.22
C PHE A 432 7.97 17.07 3.39
N LEU A 433 6.81 16.60 3.86
CA LEU A 433 6.52 15.17 3.95
C LEU A 433 6.55 14.49 2.58
N ALA A 434 6.04 15.15 1.53
CA ALA A 434 6.08 14.65 0.17
C ALA A 434 7.52 14.55 -0.38
N MET A 435 8.39 15.51 -0.04
CA MET A 435 9.83 15.44 -0.34
C MET A 435 10.47 14.22 0.33
N LEU A 436 10.33 14.08 1.64
CA LEU A 436 10.88 12.95 2.40
C LEU A 436 10.40 11.61 1.84
N TYR A 437 9.11 11.51 1.53
CA TYR A 437 8.54 10.30 0.92
C TYR A 437 9.11 10.01 -0.47
N SER A 438 9.20 11.02 -1.33
CA SER A 438 9.69 10.85 -2.70
C SER A 438 11.17 10.49 -2.73
N ALA A 439 11.96 11.04 -1.83
CA ALA A 439 13.37 10.75 -1.67
C ALA A 439 13.63 9.35 -1.14
N SER A 440 12.69 8.76 -0.39
CA SER A 440 12.83 7.44 0.22
C SER A 440 12.56 6.32 -0.78
N SER A 441 13.57 5.96 -1.56
CA SER A 441 13.46 4.92 -2.60
C SER A 441 13.61 3.48 -2.09
N ALA A 442 14.22 3.30 -0.93
CA ALA A 442 14.40 2.02 -0.24
C ALA A 442 14.13 2.19 1.26
N MET A 443 13.90 1.08 1.96
CA MET A 443 13.58 1.08 3.39
C MET A 443 14.62 1.79 4.27
N THR A 444 15.88 1.69 3.91
CA THR A 444 16.99 2.37 4.60
C THR A 444 16.86 3.90 4.57
N TYR A 445 16.12 4.45 3.61
CA TYR A 445 15.89 5.90 3.51
C TYR A 445 14.68 6.39 4.30
N TYR A 446 13.86 5.49 4.89
CA TYR A 446 12.75 5.87 5.75
C TYR A 446 13.14 6.09 7.21
N MET A 447 14.43 6.29 7.51
CA MET A 447 14.93 6.45 8.88
C MET A 447 14.40 7.70 9.59
N TRP A 448 13.90 8.68 8.85
CA TRP A 448 13.17 9.81 9.40
C TRP A 448 11.87 9.41 10.12
N MET A 449 11.23 8.32 9.69
CA MET A 449 9.93 7.91 10.25
C MET A 449 10.02 7.38 11.70
N PRO A 450 10.96 6.51 12.09
CA PRO A 450 11.18 6.13 13.49
C PRO A 450 11.40 7.32 14.41
N ASP A 451 12.25 8.26 14.01
CA ASP A 451 12.52 9.47 14.79
C ASP A 451 11.26 10.33 14.98
N LEU A 452 10.47 10.48 13.91
CA LEU A 452 9.20 11.19 13.95
C LEU A 452 8.19 10.47 14.85
N LEU A 453 8.01 9.17 14.71
CA LEU A 453 7.05 8.41 15.54
C LEU A 453 7.43 8.44 17.03
N CYS A 454 8.71 8.33 17.36
CA CYS A 454 9.21 8.49 18.72
C CYS A 454 8.96 9.90 19.29
N TYR A 455 9.13 10.94 18.46
CA TYR A 455 8.80 12.31 18.86
C TYR A 455 7.30 12.47 19.10
N LEU A 456 6.46 12.00 18.20
CA LEU A 456 5.00 12.09 18.31
C LEU A 456 4.46 11.34 19.54
N GLU A 457 4.99 10.15 19.83
CA GLU A 457 4.65 9.42 21.06
C GLU A 457 4.96 10.26 22.32
N LYS A 458 6.15 10.86 22.38
CA LYS A 458 6.55 11.72 23.50
C LYS A 458 5.67 12.97 23.59
N TYR A 459 5.37 13.58 22.43
CA TYR A 459 4.50 14.75 22.34
C TYR A 459 3.11 14.44 22.91
N VAL A 460 2.46 13.39 22.42
CA VAL A 460 1.11 13.02 22.86
C VAL A 460 1.08 12.67 24.35
N LYS A 461 2.09 11.95 24.85
CA LYS A 461 2.19 11.61 26.28
C LYS A 461 2.37 12.83 27.17
N LYS A 462 3.11 13.84 26.70
CA LYS A 462 3.40 15.05 27.45
C LYS A 462 2.24 16.05 27.43
N GLU A 463 1.72 16.31 26.23
CA GLU A 463 0.75 17.39 26.01
C GLU A 463 -0.71 16.90 26.18
N ASN A 464 -0.94 15.61 26.28
CA ASN A 464 -2.28 15.00 26.33
C ASN A 464 -3.18 15.49 25.18
N ASN A 465 -2.61 15.68 24.00
CA ASN A 465 -3.25 16.32 22.86
C ASN A 465 -2.67 15.79 21.54
N LEU A 466 -3.45 15.94 20.46
CA LEU A 466 -3.05 15.62 19.09
C LEU A 466 -2.95 16.88 18.19
N ASP A 467 -3.20 18.07 18.74
CA ASP A 467 -3.12 19.34 18.01
C ASP A 467 -1.65 19.83 18.02
N LEU A 468 -0.85 19.34 17.09
CA LEU A 468 0.51 19.81 16.90
C LEU A 468 0.48 21.04 15.99
N ASP A 469 1.07 22.13 16.45
CA ASP A 469 1.21 23.34 15.65
C ASP A 469 2.01 23.08 14.37
N ALA A 470 1.58 23.67 13.25
CA ALA A 470 2.18 23.41 11.94
C ALA A 470 3.64 23.87 11.85
N GLU A 471 3.99 24.99 12.46
CA GLU A 471 5.36 25.50 12.50
C GLU A 471 6.25 24.58 13.35
N ALA A 472 5.80 24.20 14.54
CA ALA A 472 6.49 23.25 15.39
C ALA A 472 6.65 21.88 14.72
N TYR A 473 5.64 21.44 13.95
CA TYR A 473 5.71 20.19 13.22
C TYR A 473 6.74 20.26 12.07
N LEU A 474 6.69 21.33 11.28
CA LEU A 474 7.64 21.56 10.19
C LEU A 474 9.08 21.68 10.71
N SER A 475 9.29 22.44 11.79
CA SER A 475 10.60 22.55 12.45
C SER A 475 11.12 21.18 12.87
N LYS A 476 10.27 20.35 13.48
CA LYS A 476 10.68 18.99 13.87
C LYS A 476 11.03 18.09 12.69
N LEU A 477 10.30 18.19 11.58
CA LEU A 477 10.63 17.46 10.35
C LEU A 477 11.99 17.92 9.79
N LYS A 478 12.24 19.22 9.79
CA LYS A 478 13.52 19.81 9.35
C LYS A 478 14.69 19.36 10.24
N ASP A 479 14.52 19.31 11.56
CA ASP A 479 15.53 18.78 12.49
C ASP A 479 15.87 17.31 12.21
N ILE A 480 14.84 16.49 11.95
CA ILE A 480 15.03 15.07 11.64
C ILE A 480 15.77 14.92 10.31
N ASP A 481 15.39 15.70 9.31
CA ASP A 481 16.04 15.66 7.99
C ASP A 481 17.51 16.12 8.08
N ASN A 482 17.81 17.18 8.79
CA ASN A 482 19.19 17.62 9.02
C ASN A 482 20.04 16.59 9.78
N LYS A 483 19.43 15.79 10.66
CA LYS A 483 20.12 14.67 11.35
C LYS A 483 20.55 13.59 10.36
N TRP A 484 19.69 13.23 9.41
CA TRP A 484 19.93 12.14 8.46
C TRP A 484 20.67 12.57 7.20
N HIS A 485 20.62 13.86 6.86
CA HIS A 485 21.29 14.46 5.70
C HIS A 485 22.00 15.76 6.12
N PRO A 486 23.06 15.65 6.93
CA PRO A 486 23.79 16.81 7.41
C PRO A 486 24.56 17.49 6.28
N ARG A 487 24.67 18.83 6.37
CA ARG A 487 25.34 19.63 5.34
C ARG A 487 26.82 19.24 5.12
N GLU A 488 27.46 18.62 6.09
CA GLU A 488 28.82 18.11 6.01
C GLU A 488 28.99 17.02 4.94
N GLU A 489 27.90 16.41 4.48
CA GLU A 489 27.88 15.46 3.38
C GLU A 489 27.81 16.13 2.01
N VAL A 490 27.60 17.45 1.93
CA VAL A 490 27.57 18.23 0.69
C VAL A 490 29.01 18.44 0.20
N ILE A 491 29.57 17.40 -0.45
CA ILE A 491 30.93 17.37 -0.97
C ILE A 491 30.86 17.09 -2.47
N ALA A 492 31.50 17.94 -3.28
CA ALA A 492 31.43 17.86 -4.74
C ALA A 492 31.73 16.46 -5.32
N ASP A 493 32.76 15.78 -4.81
CA ASP A 493 33.16 14.45 -5.25
C ASP A 493 32.09 13.37 -4.95
N LYS A 494 31.24 13.58 -3.96
CA LYS A 494 30.11 12.71 -3.63
C LYS A 494 28.85 13.03 -4.44
N LEU A 495 28.73 14.26 -4.96
CA LEU A 495 27.56 14.73 -5.68
C LEU A 495 27.71 14.61 -7.22
N THR A 496 28.37 13.55 -7.67
CA THR A 496 28.53 13.22 -9.08
C THR A 496 27.47 12.18 -9.52
N TYR A 497 27.16 12.11 -10.80
CA TYR A 497 26.17 11.20 -11.39
C TYR A 497 26.26 9.75 -10.85
N GLN A 498 27.48 9.25 -10.63
CA GLN A 498 27.71 7.88 -10.19
C GLN A 498 27.57 7.70 -8.67
N ASN A 499 27.84 8.74 -7.88
CA ASN A 499 28.02 8.64 -6.43
C ASN A 499 26.90 9.35 -5.66
N ILE A 500 26.13 10.22 -6.31
CA ILE A 500 25.16 11.08 -5.63
C ILE A 500 24.07 10.28 -4.95
N ASP A 501 23.84 10.54 -3.66
CA ASP A 501 22.56 10.21 -3.07
C ASP A 501 21.50 11.07 -3.71
N ARG A 502 20.52 10.41 -4.32
CA ARG A 502 19.43 11.06 -5.06
C ARG A 502 18.60 12.00 -4.22
N TYR A 503 18.62 11.83 -2.88
CA TYR A 503 17.97 12.72 -1.92
C TYR A 503 18.29 14.19 -2.18
N TRP A 504 19.54 14.55 -2.53
CA TRP A 504 19.97 15.92 -2.73
C TRP A 504 19.24 16.66 -3.85
N PHE A 505 18.74 15.96 -4.87
CA PHE A 505 17.90 16.58 -5.90
C PHE A 505 16.54 17.02 -5.35
N TRP A 506 15.90 16.21 -4.51
CA TRP A 506 14.62 16.59 -3.89
C TRP A 506 14.79 17.71 -2.88
N ARG A 507 15.91 17.74 -2.15
CA ARG A 507 16.22 18.86 -1.24
C ARG A 507 16.42 20.18 -2.02
N ILE A 508 17.11 20.17 -3.15
CA ILE A 508 17.20 21.33 -4.04
C ILE A 508 15.80 21.76 -4.51
N ASP A 509 14.99 20.83 -5.01
CA ASP A 509 13.63 21.14 -5.48
C ASP A 509 12.77 21.69 -4.33
N TYR A 510 12.94 21.20 -3.09
CA TYR A 510 12.23 21.73 -1.92
C TYR A 510 12.65 23.19 -1.61
N TYR A 511 13.93 23.49 -1.59
CA TYR A 511 14.41 24.86 -1.38
C TYR A 511 13.93 25.82 -2.45
N LEU A 512 13.97 25.42 -3.72
CA LEU A 512 13.45 26.19 -4.84
C LEU A 512 11.93 26.41 -4.72
N TRP A 513 11.19 25.43 -4.20
CA TRP A 513 9.76 25.56 -3.95
C TRP A 513 9.45 26.46 -2.73
N GLU A 514 10.12 26.26 -1.61
CA GLU A 514 9.91 27.05 -0.39
C GLU A 514 10.22 28.52 -0.62
N HIS A 515 11.33 28.81 -1.26
CA HIS A 515 11.79 30.17 -1.57
C HIS A 515 11.53 30.61 -3.01
N ARG A 516 10.50 30.07 -3.64
CA ARG A 516 10.19 30.25 -5.06
C ARG A 516 10.13 31.69 -5.55
N ARG A 517 9.76 32.65 -4.68
CA ARG A 517 9.70 34.07 -5.03
C ARG A 517 11.06 34.71 -5.23
N LEU A 518 12.12 34.10 -4.69
CA LEU A 518 13.50 34.54 -4.86
C LEU A 518 14.11 34.01 -6.16
N PHE A 519 13.73 32.78 -6.56
CA PHE A 519 14.38 32.04 -7.63
C PHE A 519 13.63 32.08 -8.95
N PHE A 520 12.31 32.30 -8.93
CA PHE A 520 11.51 32.24 -10.14
C PHE A 520 10.83 33.58 -10.46
N LYS A 521 10.77 33.92 -11.76
CA LYS A 521 10.00 35.03 -12.24
C LYS A 521 8.51 34.88 -11.95
N ARG A 522 7.80 35.99 -11.85
CA ARG A 522 6.37 36.00 -11.49
C ARG A 522 5.50 35.12 -12.39
N GLU A 523 5.84 35.01 -13.67
CA GLU A 523 5.11 34.21 -14.66
C GLU A 523 5.18 32.69 -14.35
N LEU A 524 6.25 32.24 -13.69
CA LEU A 524 6.47 30.83 -13.34
C LEU A 524 5.92 30.44 -11.96
N LEU A 525 5.57 31.38 -11.09
CA LEU A 525 5.16 31.12 -9.73
C LEU A 525 3.95 30.17 -9.65
N ASN A 526 2.95 30.36 -10.53
CA ASN A 526 1.76 29.49 -10.55
C ASN A 526 2.11 28.02 -10.90
N ILE A 527 3.16 27.81 -11.69
CA ILE A 527 3.64 26.47 -12.05
C ILE A 527 4.37 25.85 -10.87
N VAL A 528 5.24 26.62 -10.23
CA VAL A 528 6.01 26.17 -9.06
C VAL A 528 5.08 25.89 -7.86
N GLU A 529 4.03 26.68 -7.67
CA GLU A 529 3.02 26.45 -6.63
C GLU A 529 2.22 25.17 -6.84
N LYS A 530 2.04 24.73 -8.08
CA LYS A 530 1.37 23.47 -8.45
C LYS A 530 2.34 22.28 -8.55
N TYR A 531 3.61 22.49 -8.22
CA TYR A 531 4.59 21.41 -8.25
C TYR A 531 4.24 20.32 -7.28
N VAL A 532 4.43 19.06 -7.69
CA VAL A 532 4.18 17.86 -6.87
C VAL A 532 5.44 17.01 -6.89
N PHE A 533 5.94 16.68 -5.70
CA PHE A 533 7.04 15.74 -5.57
C PHE A 533 6.65 14.37 -6.11
N ARG A 534 7.56 13.73 -6.82
CA ARG A 534 7.38 12.42 -7.45
C ARG A 534 8.57 11.53 -7.14
N ARG A 535 8.34 10.22 -7.10
CA ARG A 535 9.41 9.21 -7.02
C ARG A 535 10.13 9.07 -8.36
N ASN A 536 10.82 10.11 -8.79
CA ASN A 536 11.67 10.09 -9.96
C ASN A 536 12.87 9.17 -9.74
N ARG A 537 13.31 8.47 -10.78
CA ARG A 537 14.40 7.48 -10.66
C ARG A 537 15.50 7.68 -11.68
N SER A 538 15.35 8.60 -12.60
CA SER A 538 16.28 8.83 -13.69
C SER A 538 17.01 10.14 -13.50
N ILE A 539 18.33 10.09 -13.51
CA ILE A 539 19.16 11.29 -13.56
C ILE A 539 19.37 11.63 -15.03
N GLU A 540 18.98 12.81 -15.41
CA GLU A 540 19.10 13.38 -16.74
C GLU A 540 20.25 14.38 -16.78
N HIS A 541 21.02 14.36 -17.88
CA HIS A 541 22.07 15.34 -18.16
C HIS A 541 21.50 16.51 -18.95
N ILE A 542 21.67 17.72 -18.45
CA ILE A 542 21.23 18.95 -19.14
C ILE A 542 21.99 19.09 -20.47
N ALA A 543 23.33 19.07 -20.43
CA ALA A 543 24.16 18.78 -21.61
C ALA A 543 24.31 17.27 -21.75
N PRO A 544 23.87 16.65 -22.86
CA PRO A 544 23.82 15.21 -23.00
C PRO A 544 25.21 14.55 -22.93
N GLN A 545 25.26 13.30 -22.42
CA GLN A 545 26.51 12.52 -22.39
C GLN A 545 27.04 12.21 -23.78
N HIS A 546 26.14 11.96 -24.73
CA HIS A 546 26.44 11.65 -26.13
C HIS A 546 25.62 12.58 -27.02
N PRO A 547 26.11 13.81 -27.31
CA PRO A 547 25.38 14.77 -28.13
C PRO A 547 25.13 14.24 -29.54
N ASP A 548 23.90 14.40 -30.03
CA ASP A 548 23.53 14.05 -31.41
C ASP A 548 24.27 14.95 -32.42
N GLU A 549 24.84 14.36 -33.47
CA GLU A 549 25.56 15.10 -34.52
C GLU A 549 24.65 15.98 -35.39
N GLU A 550 23.34 15.68 -35.41
CA GLU A 550 22.35 16.41 -36.24
C GLU A 550 22.09 17.84 -35.79
N TYR A 551 22.42 18.23 -34.56
CA TYR A 551 22.08 19.55 -34.01
C TYR A 551 23.16 20.62 -34.14
N GLY A 552 24.17 20.40 -34.97
CA GLY A 552 25.13 21.42 -35.41
C GLY A 552 26.14 21.90 -34.39
N ASP A 553 27.27 22.29 -34.88
CA ASP A 553 28.58 22.51 -34.28
C ASP A 553 28.65 23.55 -33.13
N LYS A 554 27.58 24.28 -32.82
CA LYS A 554 27.64 25.42 -31.88
C LYS A 554 27.30 25.09 -30.43
N THR A 555 26.80 23.90 -30.17
CA THR A 555 26.33 23.47 -28.83
C THR A 555 26.90 22.13 -28.40
N ARG A 556 27.87 21.60 -29.13
CA ARG A 556 28.46 20.33 -28.84
C ARG A 556 29.48 20.43 -27.71
N PHE A 557 29.26 19.67 -26.63
CA PHE A 557 30.25 19.48 -25.59
C PHE A 557 31.18 18.35 -25.99
N TYR A 558 32.48 18.65 -26.00
CA TYR A 558 33.54 17.68 -26.25
C TYR A 558 34.08 17.17 -24.90
N TRP A 559 33.34 16.20 -24.31
CA TRP A 559 33.70 15.64 -23.00
C TRP A 559 35.07 14.92 -23.00
N ASP A 560 35.51 14.44 -24.17
CA ASP A 560 36.74 13.69 -24.36
C ASP A 560 37.83 14.55 -25.02
N ASP A 561 37.74 15.85 -24.85
CA ASP A 561 38.77 16.79 -25.37
C ASP A 561 40.07 16.62 -24.55
N GLU A 562 41.09 16.04 -25.17
CA GLU A 562 42.41 15.80 -24.52
C GLU A 562 43.09 17.12 -24.09
N SER A 563 42.73 18.27 -24.69
CA SER A 563 43.24 19.60 -24.29
C SER A 563 42.55 20.16 -23.04
N HIS A 564 41.36 19.59 -22.67
CA HIS A 564 40.50 19.99 -21.57
C HIS A 564 39.98 18.81 -20.78
N PRO A 565 40.88 18.02 -20.11
CA PRO A 565 40.45 16.81 -19.39
C PRO A 565 39.45 17.09 -18.24
N GLU A 566 39.39 18.31 -17.74
CA GLU A 566 38.42 18.76 -16.75
C GLU A 566 36.96 18.74 -17.25
N TYR A 567 36.72 18.79 -18.55
CA TYR A 567 35.38 18.77 -19.13
C TYR A 567 34.66 17.45 -18.83
N ALA A 568 35.37 16.33 -18.83
CA ALA A 568 34.79 15.02 -18.47
C ALA A 568 34.19 15.01 -17.04
N GLN A 569 34.84 15.72 -16.10
CA GLN A 569 34.30 15.86 -14.74
C GLN A 569 33.03 16.71 -14.69
N LYS A 570 32.94 17.75 -15.54
CA LYS A 570 31.78 18.63 -15.62
C LYS A 570 30.56 17.98 -16.25
N ARG A 571 30.75 16.93 -17.06
CA ARG A 571 29.66 16.13 -17.60
C ARG A 571 28.75 15.57 -16.50
N ASP A 572 29.37 14.95 -15.51
CA ASP A 572 28.73 14.13 -14.49
C ASP A 572 28.56 14.87 -13.14
N CYS A 573 28.86 16.17 -13.07
CA CYS A 573 28.72 16.96 -11.85
C CYS A 573 27.26 17.33 -11.55
N LEU A 574 27.00 17.73 -10.30
CA LEU A 574 25.67 18.18 -9.86
C LEU A 574 25.14 19.35 -10.72
N GLY A 575 26.05 20.23 -11.22
CA GLY A 575 25.69 21.37 -12.08
C GLY A 575 25.00 20.96 -13.38
N ASN A 576 25.39 19.82 -13.96
CA ASN A 576 24.86 19.33 -15.24
C ASN A 576 23.77 18.26 -15.11
N THR A 577 23.35 17.89 -13.91
CA THR A 577 22.39 16.79 -13.69
C THR A 577 21.12 17.22 -12.98
N VAL A 578 20.00 16.58 -13.34
CA VAL A 578 18.66 16.78 -12.71
C VAL A 578 17.95 15.44 -12.56
N MET A 579 16.97 15.38 -11.65
CA MET A 579 16.19 14.17 -11.41
C MET A 579 14.81 14.27 -12.06
N ILE A 580 14.48 13.32 -12.95
CA ILE A 580 13.19 13.26 -13.64
C ILE A 580 12.70 11.80 -13.74
N SER A 581 11.49 11.58 -14.27
CA SER A 581 11.00 10.24 -14.55
C SER A 581 11.75 9.59 -15.72
N SER A 582 11.78 8.26 -15.74
CA SER A 582 12.36 7.52 -16.87
C SER A 582 11.63 7.81 -18.20
N GLY A 583 10.31 8.10 -18.14
CA GLY A 583 9.53 8.48 -19.31
C GLY A 583 9.96 9.82 -19.89
N GLN A 584 10.14 10.84 -19.04
CA GLN A 584 10.60 12.15 -19.46
C GLN A 584 12.06 12.10 -19.95
N ASN A 585 12.93 11.35 -19.25
CA ASN A 585 14.31 11.14 -19.68
C ASN A 585 14.39 10.50 -21.07
N SER A 586 13.60 9.43 -21.32
CA SER A 586 13.53 8.81 -22.64
C SER A 586 12.98 9.72 -23.73
N ALA A 587 12.11 10.66 -23.39
CA ALA A 587 11.56 11.62 -24.34
C ALA A 587 12.54 12.74 -24.68
N LEU A 588 13.42 13.14 -23.76
CA LEU A 588 14.44 14.17 -23.97
C LEU A 588 15.66 13.65 -24.74
N THR A 589 15.95 12.37 -24.67
CA THR A 589 17.05 11.70 -25.38
C THR A 589 18.40 12.43 -25.23
N ASN A 590 19.26 12.35 -26.26
CA ASN A 590 20.51 13.09 -26.35
C ASN A 590 20.37 14.50 -26.96
N SER A 591 19.16 15.07 -26.91
CA SER A 591 18.86 16.38 -27.47
C SER A 591 19.71 17.49 -26.83
N CYS A 592 20.02 18.53 -27.60
CA CYS A 592 20.74 19.68 -27.09
C CYS A 592 19.91 20.51 -26.12
N PHE A 593 20.57 21.41 -25.40
CA PHE A 593 19.96 22.28 -24.39
C PHE A 593 18.74 23.04 -24.90
N GLU A 594 18.83 23.64 -26.11
CA GLU A 594 17.78 24.45 -26.71
C GLU A 594 16.51 23.63 -26.98
N VAL A 595 16.65 22.41 -27.44
CA VAL A 595 15.52 21.46 -27.67
C VAL A 595 14.87 21.09 -26.37
N LYS A 596 15.66 20.69 -25.36
CA LYS A 596 15.16 20.34 -24.02
C LYS A 596 14.46 21.53 -23.36
N ARG A 597 15.01 22.74 -23.52
CA ARG A 597 14.41 24.00 -23.06
C ARG A 597 13.05 24.23 -23.70
N ALA A 598 12.95 24.07 -25.00
CA ALA A 598 11.67 24.26 -25.72
C ALA A 598 10.60 23.23 -25.25
N VAL A 599 11.01 22.02 -24.93
CA VAL A 599 10.11 21.02 -24.32
C VAL A 599 9.66 21.48 -22.93
N MET A 600 10.57 21.99 -22.09
CA MET A 600 10.23 22.50 -20.77
C MET A 600 9.32 23.73 -20.82
N ASP A 601 9.55 24.66 -21.75
CA ASP A 601 8.68 25.82 -21.97
C ASP A 601 7.24 25.41 -22.36
N ARG A 602 7.10 24.33 -23.13
CA ARG A 602 5.78 23.73 -23.44
C ARG A 602 5.12 23.16 -22.20
N TYR A 603 5.84 22.38 -21.37
CA TYR A 603 5.32 21.84 -20.13
C TYR A 603 4.91 22.93 -19.15
N ALA A 604 5.73 23.97 -19.03
CA ALA A 604 5.44 25.14 -18.21
C ALA A 604 4.21 25.93 -18.72
N SER A 605 3.94 25.93 -20.02
CA SER A 605 2.76 26.57 -20.62
C SER A 605 1.51 25.70 -20.59
N GLY A 606 1.58 24.48 -20.05
CA GLY A 606 0.45 23.52 -20.03
C GLY A 606 0.09 22.98 -21.41
N ILE A 607 1.00 23.04 -22.37
CA ILE A 607 0.80 22.55 -23.73
C ILE A 607 1.31 21.10 -23.83
N GLY A 608 0.41 20.17 -24.10
CA GLY A 608 0.72 18.74 -24.22
C GLY A 608 0.54 17.96 -22.91
N ASN A 609 0.94 16.69 -22.90
CA ASN A 609 0.72 15.75 -21.80
C ASN A 609 1.87 15.72 -20.76
N GLY A 610 2.87 16.58 -20.89
CA GLY A 610 4.01 16.66 -19.98
C GLY A 610 3.75 17.60 -18.81
N SER A 611 4.54 17.44 -17.76
CA SER A 611 4.53 18.30 -16.57
C SER A 611 5.96 18.62 -16.13
N VAL A 612 6.11 19.68 -15.34
CA VAL A 612 7.39 19.98 -14.67
C VAL A 612 7.63 18.94 -13.59
N GLU A 613 8.68 18.14 -13.74
CA GLU A 613 9.02 17.04 -12.82
C GLU A 613 10.21 17.38 -11.91
N SER A 614 10.97 18.44 -12.21
CA SER A 614 12.05 18.97 -11.38
C SER A 614 12.06 20.50 -11.43
N LEU A 615 12.08 21.13 -10.27
CA LEU A 615 12.21 22.57 -10.15
C LEU A 615 13.64 23.04 -10.45
N LYS A 616 14.64 22.22 -10.15
CA LYS A 616 16.01 22.45 -10.56
C LYS A 616 16.12 22.57 -12.08
N MET A 617 15.46 21.66 -12.80
CA MET A 617 15.40 21.67 -14.26
C MET A 617 14.68 22.95 -14.78
N LEU A 618 13.54 23.28 -14.19
CA LEU A 618 12.80 24.51 -14.54
C LEU A 618 13.65 25.75 -14.28
N TYR A 619 14.38 25.81 -13.18
CA TYR A 619 15.27 26.91 -12.83
C TYR A 619 16.37 27.09 -13.88
N VAL A 620 17.05 26.01 -14.27
CA VAL A 620 18.10 26.05 -15.30
C VAL A 620 17.57 26.62 -16.61
N TYR A 621 16.47 26.09 -17.14
CA TYR A 621 15.93 26.54 -18.43
C TYR A 621 15.30 27.91 -18.37
N SER A 622 14.90 28.40 -17.19
CA SER A 622 14.41 29.79 -17.03
C SER A 622 15.52 30.82 -16.85
N LYS A 623 16.67 30.42 -16.29
CA LYS A 623 17.81 31.30 -15.99
C LYS A 623 18.76 31.45 -17.20
N TYR A 624 19.10 30.33 -17.84
CA TYR A 624 20.11 30.28 -18.87
C TYR A 624 19.51 30.24 -20.29
N ASN A 625 20.08 31.08 -21.20
CA ASN A 625 19.68 31.06 -22.60
C ASN A 625 20.50 30.12 -23.46
N ARG A 626 21.70 29.77 -22.99
CA ARG A 626 22.65 28.82 -23.58
C ARG A 626 23.25 27.98 -22.45
N TRP A 627 23.80 26.86 -22.83
CA TRP A 627 24.46 25.96 -21.85
C TRP A 627 25.91 25.80 -22.29
N SER A 628 26.85 26.15 -21.43
CA SER A 628 28.29 26.08 -21.62
C SER A 628 28.95 25.53 -20.37
N ILE A 629 30.26 25.25 -20.44
CA ILE A 629 31.04 24.82 -19.26
C ILE A 629 30.93 25.87 -18.14
N ASP A 630 31.05 27.15 -18.46
CA ASP A 630 30.91 28.21 -17.45
C ASP A 630 29.54 28.21 -16.79
N ASN A 631 28.47 27.93 -17.56
CA ASN A 631 27.10 27.82 -16.98
C ASN A 631 26.94 26.57 -16.11
N ILE A 632 27.59 25.46 -16.46
CA ILE A 632 27.61 24.25 -15.64
C ILE A 632 28.31 24.54 -14.31
N GLU A 633 29.47 25.22 -14.35
CA GLU A 633 30.21 25.60 -13.14
C GLU A 633 29.45 26.60 -12.27
N ASP A 634 28.81 27.58 -12.88
CA ASP A 634 27.95 28.55 -12.17
C ASP A 634 26.79 27.84 -11.48
N HIS A 635 26.13 26.92 -12.19
CA HIS A 635 25.02 26.16 -11.62
C HIS A 635 25.44 25.09 -10.62
N GLU A 636 26.63 24.51 -10.78
CA GLU A 636 27.23 23.60 -9.77
C GLU A 636 27.47 24.36 -8.46
N ARG A 637 28.13 25.52 -8.54
CA ARG A 637 28.37 26.39 -7.39
C ARG A 637 27.05 26.80 -6.73
N PHE A 638 26.08 27.28 -7.51
CA PHE A 638 24.75 27.61 -7.03
C PHE A 638 24.10 26.44 -6.29
N SER A 639 24.14 25.24 -6.87
CA SER A 639 23.51 24.04 -6.26
C SER A 639 24.22 23.61 -4.96
N MET A 640 25.55 23.71 -4.94
CA MET A 640 26.35 23.40 -3.75
C MET A 640 26.10 24.40 -2.62
N ASP A 641 26.14 25.70 -2.93
CA ASP A 641 25.89 26.77 -1.97
C ASP A 641 24.45 26.70 -1.42
N LEU A 642 23.49 26.40 -2.31
CA LEU A 642 22.08 26.19 -1.92
C LEU A 642 21.94 25.04 -0.92
N LEU A 643 22.62 23.91 -1.15
CA LEU A 643 22.58 22.76 -0.26
C LEU A 643 23.33 23.01 1.07
N CYS A 644 24.28 23.93 1.10
CA CYS A 644 24.97 24.35 2.33
C CYS A 644 24.12 25.27 3.22
N LEU A 645 23.03 25.89 2.69
CA LEU A 645 22.07 26.59 3.52
C LEU A 645 21.30 25.59 4.39
N THR A 646 21.03 26.00 5.63
CA THR A 646 20.18 25.22 6.55
C THR A 646 18.74 25.70 6.48
N TYR A 647 17.82 24.90 7.01
CA TYR A 647 16.40 25.29 7.07
C TYR A 647 16.13 26.49 8.01
N ASP A 648 17.08 26.78 8.92
CA ASP A 648 16.93 27.80 9.96
C ASP A 648 17.59 29.13 9.59
N GLU A 649 18.13 29.25 8.35
CA GLU A 649 18.71 30.51 7.88
C GLU A 649 17.67 31.61 7.85
N GLU A 650 18.06 32.80 8.28
CA GLU A 650 17.18 33.97 8.26
C GLU A 650 16.81 34.38 6.81
N GLU A 651 15.65 35.01 6.65
CA GLU A 651 15.19 35.52 5.35
C GLU A 651 16.22 36.43 4.68
N LYS A 652 17.04 37.09 5.46
CA LYS A 652 18.14 37.93 4.95
C LYS A 652 19.20 37.11 4.21
N GLU A 653 19.59 35.97 4.76
CA GLU A 653 20.60 35.07 4.17
C GLU A 653 20.10 34.46 2.87
N TRP A 654 18.85 34.05 2.85
CA TRP A 654 18.17 33.59 1.62
C TRP A 654 18.13 34.71 0.55
N ASN A 655 17.80 35.95 0.94
CA ASN A 655 17.79 37.08 0.04
C ASN A 655 19.19 37.44 -0.47
N ASP A 656 20.22 37.34 0.36
CA ASP A 656 21.60 37.63 -0.03
C ASP A 656 22.17 36.53 -0.94
N PHE A 657 21.79 35.27 -0.72
CA PHE A 657 22.12 34.16 -1.62
C PHE A 657 21.46 34.29 -2.99
N ALA A 658 20.23 34.75 -3.09
CA ALA A 658 19.47 34.85 -4.33
C ALA A 658 19.88 36.05 -5.21
N LYS A 659 20.67 37.04 -4.71
CA LYS A 659 21.23 38.16 -5.45
C LYS A 659 22.43 37.75 -6.28
#